data_0875cc8d576500bdc7a8a8217f996c46
#
_entry.id   0875cc8d576500bdc7a8a8217f996c46
#
_cell.length_a   1.000
_cell.length_b   1.000
_cell.length_c   1.000
_cell.angle_alpha   90.00
_cell.angle_beta   90.00
_cell.angle_gamma   90.00
#
_symmetry.space_group_name_H-M   'P 1'
#
loop_
_entity.id
_entity.type
_entity.pdbx_description
1 polymer ?
#
loop_
_entity_poly.entity_id
_entity_poly.type
_entity_poly.pdbx_seq_one_letter_code
_entity_poly.pdbx_strand_id
1 'polypeptide(L)'
;MEMKPSRILLCAVCSTLTLSSISAEQGLDPLLPLTYRPLGVETACREIEKIRSETGFRRFMLTGPGFNGVMFAPFAPDLYEQMGREIAEIKQRLKHLDVEISWWCAPTIRYLSDFPSIEDPAGNTSKDNKKCPLDESFAADFTAKICAVAKAHPKFIGIEDDYTLSWGRGLDRNGPCFCKRHLAAFAKRYGKSLTGPEIAAAFQTRTPENLPIRQAFADTIRESLVALGRQVRAAVDEVDPSIRFVICESAGAEKDGNSLVPIARAFAGGTRPAVRPHGAIYGAETTPAAVPGALSHTMWTLEHLPKDVETFYEADTYPHNRFYSSAAQLMAQVAGAMMMGADDSLLYCLQYLDDPLEDRGYAEAFNALKPRLAAVRDFLRTREARLVGVRSVYRAEDVFLTRGFGEGHGKGILKQNAYMLAKFGLPYTTRPDAKGPAILIASIAETMSDDEIRAILAGGVLVDAPAADLLTRRGFGSFLGVDVEMAKERLPIIDETILPAAGCVRKGRHVNAFYILFAGTEGTVSRFAVLKPHEGTEVWSEFTGVGGKPVTPSLTFARNALGGRVAVLSVSLLDNRSSGLYNLRKQEMLRNLFLKLTPDGLPVYALEVPGIWLLASASSDGREMLVMANNLSGDVRNDVELAFGTAWRDARIARLGKDGSKIALGRTAPRWKVPFEMGQMLPEFLLLERETDQ
;
A
#
# COMPACT_ATOMS: atom_id res chain seq x y z
N MET A 1 30.72 -57.43 -36.47
CA MET A 1 30.96 -57.30 -35.05
C MET A 1 30.05 -56.13 -34.57
N GLU A 2 28.86 -56.52 -34.19
CA GLU A 2 27.75 -55.60 -33.82
C GLU A 2 27.89 -55.16 -32.37
N MET A 3 27.84 -53.85 -32.14
CA MET A 3 27.71 -53.29 -30.80
C MET A 3 26.28 -52.85 -30.54
N LYS A 4 25.64 -53.49 -29.55
CA LYS A 4 24.30 -53.14 -29.04
C LYS A 4 24.35 -51.83 -28.21
N PRO A 5 23.34 -50.94 -28.28
CA PRO A 5 23.24 -49.78 -27.42
C PRO A 5 22.61 -50.11 -26.05
N SER A 6 23.24 -49.68 -24.98
CA SER A 6 22.76 -49.75 -23.61
C SER A 6 21.59 -48.79 -23.39
N ARG A 7 20.47 -49.29 -22.89
CA ARG A 7 19.31 -48.49 -22.42
C ARG A 7 19.64 -47.87 -21.08
N ILE A 8 19.67 -46.51 -21.01
CA ILE A 8 19.64 -45.78 -19.76
C ILE A 8 18.18 -45.64 -19.33
N LEU A 9 17.88 -46.20 -18.18
CA LEU A 9 16.56 -46.10 -17.53
C LEU A 9 16.50 -44.77 -16.76
N LEU A 10 15.75 -43.80 -17.30
CA LEU A 10 15.45 -42.55 -16.60
C LEU A 10 14.30 -42.83 -15.62
N CYS A 11 14.60 -42.90 -14.31
CA CYS A 11 13.60 -42.88 -13.26
C CYS A 11 13.08 -41.43 -13.12
N ALA A 12 11.93 -41.15 -13.71
CA ALA A 12 11.16 -39.95 -13.43
C ALA A 12 10.45 -40.12 -12.08
N VAL A 13 11.02 -39.53 -11.02
CA VAL A 13 10.31 -39.35 -9.74
C VAL A 13 9.33 -38.20 -9.93
N CYS A 14 8.10 -38.54 -10.26
CA CYS A 14 6.96 -37.62 -10.25
C CYS A 14 6.57 -37.37 -8.80
N SER A 15 7.12 -36.30 -8.19
CA SER A 15 6.62 -35.78 -6.94
C SER A 15 5.29 -35.11 -7.21
N THR A 16 4.19 -35.83 -7.05
CA THR A 16 2.85 -35.23 -6.95
C THR A 16 2.78 -34.45 -5.65
N LEU A 17 3.08 -33.17 -5.73
CA LEU A 17 2.65 -32.18 -4.72
C LEU A 17 1.12 -32.20 -4.73
N THR A 18 0.52 -32.93 -3.81
CA THR A 18 -0.87 -32.77 -3.44
C THR A 18 -1.00 -31.36 -2.86
N LEU A 19 -1.44 -30.43 -3.70
CA LEU A 19 -2.07 -29.19 -3.22
C LEU A 19 -3.27 -29.65 -2.38
N SER A 20 -3.08 -29.66 -1.05
CA SER A 20 -4.17 -29.81 -0.11
C SER A 20 -5.18 -28.72 -0.43
N SER A 21 -6.36 -29.13 -0.86
CA SER A 21 -7.53 -28.29 -1.03
C SER A 21 -7.72 -27.48 0.27
N ILE A 22 -7.43 -26.18 0.22
CA ILE A 22 -7.80 -25.24 1.28
C ILE A 22 -9.32 -25.25 1.29
N SER A 23 -9.90 -25.83 2.34
CA SER A 23 -11.35 -25.91 2.51
C SER A 23 -11.94 -24.49 2.48
N ALA A 24 -12.93 -24.27 1.63
CA ALA A 24 -13.63 -23.01 1.42
C ALA A 24 -14.52 -22.57 2.60
N GLU A 25 -14.33 -23.13 3.80
CA GLU A 25 -15.25 -22.94 4.94
C GLU A 25 -14.67 -22.20 6.14
N GLN A 26 -13.45 -21.69 6.11
CA GLN A 26 -13.01 -20.85 7.23
C GLN A 26 -13.44 -19.40 7.00
N GLY A 27 -14.47 -18.96 7.75
CA GLY A 27 -14.88 -17.56 7.84
C GLY A 27 -13.68 -16.67 8.21
N LEU A 28 -13.82 -15.35 8.06
CA LEU A 28 -12.81 -14.40 8.54
C LEU A 28 -12.58 -14.59 10.04
N ASP A 29 -11.32 -14.65 10.44
CA ASP A 29 -10.92 -14.85 11.84
C ASP A 29 -9.61 -14.07 12.09
N PRO A 30 -9.72 -12.79 12.44
CA PRO A 30 -8.57 -11.89 12.53
C PRO A 30 -7.60 -12.31 13.62
N LEU A 31 -6.32 -11.97 13.45
CA LEU A 31 -5.33 -12.02 14.52
C LEU A 31 -5.54 -10.82 15.45
N LEU A 32 -5.62 -11.06 16.76
CA LEU A 32 -5.83 -10.03 17.78
C LEU A 32 -4.56 -9.82 18.58
N PRO A 33 -3.89 -8.66 18.48
CA PRO A 33 -2.80 -8.33 19.40
C PRO A 33 -3.32 -8.20 20.82
N LEU A 34 -2.60 -8.79 21.77
CA LEU A 34 -2.89 -8.71 23.21
C LEU A 34 -1.62 -8.57 24.01
N THR A 35 -1.51 -7.50 24.79
CA THR A 35 -0.40 -7.31 25.72
C THR A 35 -0.71 -8.01 27.04
N TYR A 36 -0.11 -9.17 27.25
CA TYR A 36 -0.44 -10.03 28.39
C TYR A 36 0.42 -9.79 29.63
N ARG A 37 1.66 -9.34 29.50
CA ARG A 37 2.58 -9.27 30.63
C ARG A 37 2.17 -8.32 31.74
N PRO A 38 1.65 -7.11 31.49
CA PRO A 38 1.09 -6.27 32.54
C PRO A 38 -0.07 -6.93 33.28
N LEU A 39 -0.80 -7.81 32.60
CA LEU A 39 -1.96 -8.51 33.17
C LEU A 39 -1.55 -9.74 34.01
N GLY A 40 -0.41 -10.37 33.69
CA GLY A 40 -0.02 -11.68 34.22
C GLY A 40 -0.77 -12.85 33.57
N VAL A 41 -0.22 -14.05 33.68
CA VAL A 41 -0.73 -15.26 33.01
C VAL A 41 -2.19 -15.56 33.38
N GLU A 42 -2.53 -15.51 34.66
CA GLU A 42 -3.88 -15.84 35.12
C GLU A 42 -4.93 -14.86 34.58
N THR A 43 -4.64 -13.57 34.69
CA THR A 43 -5.55 -12.53 34.17
C THR A 43 -5.65 -12.58 32.65
N ALA A 44 -4.53 -12.80 31.95
CA ALA A 44 -4.53 -12.96 30.50
C ALA A 44 -5.41 -14.15 30.04
N CYS A 45 -5.34 -15.29 30.74
CA CYS A 45 -6.23 -16.43 30.47
C CYS A 45 -7.71 -16.04 30.63
N ARG A 46 -8.06 -15.42 31.75
CA ARG A 46 -9.43 -14.98 32.04
C ARG A 46 -9.94 -13.97 30.98
N GLU A 47 -9.09 -13.03 30.57
CA GLU A 47 -9.46 -12.06 29.52
C GLU A 47 -9.63 -12.73 28.16
N ILE A 48 -8.77 -13.68 27.78
CA ILE A 48 -8.92 -14.45 26.54
C ILE A 48 -10.24 -15.25 26.56
N GLU A 49 -10.58 -15.89 27.68
CA GLU A 49 -11.87 -16.58 27.85
C GLU A 49 -13.07 -15.65 27.68
N LYS A 50 -13.00 -14.46 28.29
CA LYS A 50 -14.00 -13.41 28.18
C LYS A 50 -14.13 -12.94 26.73
N ILE A 51 -13.04 -12.58 26.07
CA ILE A 51 -13.03 -12.14 24.67
C ILE A 51 -13.62 -13.22 23.78
N ARG A 52 -13.16 -14.47 23.93
CA ARG A 52 -13.66 -15.60 23.14
C ARG A 52 -15.16 -15.79 23.30
N SER A 53 -15.68 -15.73 24.54
CA SER A 53 -17.11 -15.93 24.83
C SER A 53 -17.98 -14.79 24.32
N GLU A 54 -17.53 -13.54 24.45
CA GLU A 54 -18.34 -12.36 24.16
C GLU A 54 -18.26 -11.91 22.68
N THR A 55 -17.13 -12.16 22.00
CA THR A 55 -16.92 -11.69 20.64
C THR A 55 -16.84 -12.80 19.58
N GLY A 56 -16.57 -14.02 20.02
CA GLY A 56 -16.34 -15.16 19.11
C GLY A 56 -14.94 -15.21 18.49
N PHE A 57 -14.04 -14.26 18.77
CA PHE A 57 -12.68 -14.29 18.27
C PHE A 57 -11.88 -15.44 18.87
N ARG A 58 -10.95 -16.00 18.06
CA ARG A 58 -10.21 -17.21 18.46
C ARG A 58 -8.70 -17.08 18.36
N ARG A 59 -8.18 -16.09 17.63
CA ARG A 59 -6.76 -16.01 17.27
C ARG A 59 -6.10 -14.85 17.98
N PHE A 60 -5.25 -15.15 18.97
CA PHE A 60 -4.58 -14.17 19.80
C PHE A 60 -3.08 -14.14 19.52
N MET A 61 -2.53 -12.95 19.35
CA MET A 61 -1.10 -12.70 19.16
C MET A 61 -0.56 -11.97 20.39
N LEU A 62 0.06 -12.71 21.30
CA LEU A 62 0.60 -12.18 22.54
C LEU A 62 1.84 -11.34 22.27
N THR A 63 1.81 -10.05 22.62
CA THR A 63 2.91 -9.12 22.33
C THR A 63 3.98 -9.14 23.41
N GLY A 64 5.22 -8.99 23.04
CA GLY A 64 6.32 -8.86 24.00
C GLY A 64 7.69 -9.18 23.42
N PRO A 65 8.76 -8.84 24.16
CA PRO A 65 8.81 -8.38 25.57
C PRO A 65 8.48 -6.91 25.74
N GLY A 66 8.60 -6.09 24.71
CA GLY A 66 8.33 -4.67 24.79
C GLY A 66 7.44 -4.20 23.66
N PHE A 67 6.46 -3.40 24.03
CA PHE A 67 5.62 -2.68 23.09
C PHE A 67 5.45 -1.25 23.60
N ASN A 68 5.39 -0.25 22.72
CA ASN A 68 5.15 1.15 23.08
C ASN A 68 6.15 1.74 24.10
N GLY A 69 7.40 1.93 23.71
CA GLY A 69 8.40 2.66 24.49
C GLY A 69 9.31 1.81 25.39
N VAL A 70 8.95 0.55 25.68
CA VAL A 70 9.83 -0.40 26.36
C VAL A 70 10.94 -0.92 25.43
N MET A 71 10.85 -0.65 24.14
CA MET A 71 11.82 -1.02 23.10
C MET A 71 13.25 -0.56 23.38
N PHE A 72 13.42 0.48 24.19
CA PHE A 72 14.73 1.06 24.50
C PHE A 72 15.29 0.66 25.87
N ALA A 73 14.57 -0.13 26.63
CA ALA A 73 15.07 -0.66 27.88
C ALA A 73 15.93 -1.92 27.65
N PRO A 74 17.00 -2.15 28.44
CA PRO A 74 17.68 -3.43 28.44
C PRO A 74 16.77 -4.52 29.01
N PHE A 75 16.79 -5.69 28.39
CA PHE A 75 16.00 -6.84 28.82
C PHE A 75 16.83 -7.76 29.72
N ALA A 76 16.19 -8.41 30.71
CA ALA A 76 16.82 -9.46 31.48
C ALA A 76 17.25 -10.60 30.54
N PRO A 77 18.42 -11.25 30.78
CA PRO A 77 18.92 -12.28 29.88
C PRO A 77 18.00 -13.49 29.71
N ASP A 78 17.21 -13.84 30.73
CA ASP A 78 16.29 -14.98 30.78
C ASP A 78 14.85 -14.61 30.38
N LEU A 79 14.60 -13.36 29.99
CA LEU A 79 13.26 -12.84 29.73
C LEU A 79 12.52 -13.63 28.65
N TYR A 80 13.16 -13.97 27.54
CA TYR A 80 12.54 -14.72 26.44
C TYR A 80 12.24 -16.17 26.81
N GLU A 81 13.09 -16.79 27.66
CA GLU A 81 12.83 -18.13 28.23
C GLU A 81 11.61 -18.08 29.16
N GLN A 82 11.54 -17.05 30.02
CA GLN A 82 10.39 -16.83 30.87
C GLN A 82 9.12 -16.66 30.03
N MET A 83 9.15 -15.84 28.99
CA MET A 83 8.01 -15.64 28.08
C MET A 83 7.60 -16.96 27.40
N GLY A 84 8.54 -17.78 26.96
CA GLY A 84 8.24 -19.09 26.41
C GLY A 84 7.48 -19.97 27.41
N ARG A 85 7.90 -19.99 28.68
CA ARG A 85 7.19 -20.72 29.76
C ARG A 85 5.80 -20.16 30.01
N GLU A 86 5.65 -18.83 30.08
CA GLU A 86 4.35 -18.15 30.28
C GLU A 86 3.37 -18.44 29.13
N ILE A 87 3.81 -18.37 27.88
CA ILE A 87 2.97 -18.68 26.70
C ILE A 87 2.57 -20.17 26.71
N ALA A 88 3.49 -21.07 27.04
CA ALA A 88 3.16 -22.48 27.17
C ALA A 88 2.11 -22.73 28.28
N GLU A 89 2.20 -22.05 29.41
CA GLU A 89 1.23 -22.10 30.50
C GLU A 89 -0.14 -21.56 30.04
N ILE A 90 -0.20 -20.41 29.36
CA ILE A 90 -1.44 -19.85 28.81
C ILE A 90 -2.10 -20.87 27.86
N LYS A 91 -1.35 -21.44 26.93
CA LYS A 91 -1.85 -22.48 26.02
C LYS A 91 -2.38 -23.70 26.77
N GLN A 92 -1.68 -24.16 27.81
CA GLN A 92 -2.12 -25.32 28.61
C GLN A 92 -3.41 -25.02 29.39
N ARG A 93 -3.53 -23.83 29.97
CA ARG A 93 -4.75 -23.41 30.69
C ARG A 93 -5.93 -23.28 29.77
N LEU A 94 -5.74 -22.75 28.55
CA LEU A 94 -6.78 -22.50 27.55
C LEU A 94 -7.05 -23.69 26.61
N LYS A 95 -6.42 -24.85 26.81
CA LYS A 95 -6.57 -26.03 25.94
C LYS A 95 -8.01 -26.55 25.79
N HIS A 96 -8.90 -26.18 26.72
CA HIS A 96 -10.31 -26.52 26.70
C HIS A 96 -11.14 -25.64 25.77
N LEU A 97 -10.54 -24.54 25.28
CA LEU A 97 -11.16 -23.61 24.34
C LEU A 97 -10.59 -23.83 22.94
N ASP A 98 -11.42 -23.56 21.93
CA ASP A 98 -10.98 -23.46 20.55
C ASP A 98 -10.33 -22.07 20.31
N VAL A 99 -9.09 -21.89 20.80
CA VAL A 99 -8.31 -20.67 20.63
C VAL A 99 -6.91 -20.98 20.09
N GLU A 100 -6.40 -20.09 19.25
CA GLU A 100 -5.07 -20.14 18.67
C GLU A 100 -4.18 -19.07 19.32
N ILE A 101 -3.07 -19.48 19.92
CA ILE A 101 -2.12 -18.58 20.57
C ILE A 101 -0.88 -18.45 19.70
N SER A 102 -0.54 -17.21 19.37
CA SER A 102 0.62 -16.78 18.61
C SER A 102 1.47 -15.81 19.45
N TRP A 103 2.65 -15.50 18.99
CA TRP A 103 3.53 -14.54 19.67
C TRP A 103 4.01 -13.46 18.68
N TRP A 104 4.04 -12.22 19.13
CA TRP A 104 4.57 -11.09 18.37
C TRP A 104 5.86 -10.59 19.00
N CYS A 105 6.98 -10.82 18.30
CA CYS A 105 8.30 -10.38 18.71
C CYS A 105 8.45 -8.87 18.44
N ALA A 106 8.38 -8.09 19.50
CA ALA A 106 8.63 -6.65 19.51
C ALA A 106 9.44 -6.29 20.77
N PRO A 107 10.61 -5.63 20.66
CA PRO A 107 11.33 -5.25 19.43
C PRO A 107 12.09 -6.42 18.78
N THR A 108 12.54 -6.24 17.53
CA THR A 108 13.36 -7.22 16.82
C THR A 108 14.85 -6.83 16.81
N ILE A 109 15.27 -5.92 15.92
CA ILE A 109 16.68 -5.50 15.81
C ILE A 109 16.96 -4.14 16.47
N ARG A 110 15.97 -3.51 17.08
CA ARG A 110 16.04 -2.15 17.63
C ARG A 110 15.85 -2.15 19.14
N TYR A 111 16.92 -2.37 19.90
CA TYR A 111 16.88 -2.32 21.36
C TYR A 111 18.25 -2.00 21.99
N LEU A 112 18.25 -1.53 23.23
CA LEU A 112 19.48 -1.28 23.99
C LEU A 112 20.20 -2.58 24.33
N SER A 113 21.43 -2.70 23.87
CA SER A 113 22.35 -3.81 24.21
C SER A 113 23.77 -3.43 23.82
N ASP A 114 24.74 -4.24 24.24
CA ASP A 114 26.18 -4.07 23.95
C ASP A 114 26.55 -4.57 22.53
N PHE A 115 25.63 -5.18 21.78
CA PHE A 115 25.89 -5.60 20.41
C PHE A 115 26.16 -4.41 19.48
N PRO A 116 27.01 -4.59 18.45
CA PRO A 116 27.33 -3.54 17.50
C PRO A 116 26.07 -2.99 16.81
N SER A 117 25.90 -1.68 16.91
CA SER A 117 24.85 -0.97 16.19
C SER A 117 25.27 -0.70 14.76
N ILE A 118 24.28 -0.38 13.90
CA ILE A 118 24.53 0.06 12.53
C ILE A 118 25.30 1.37 12.51
N GLU A 119 26.06 1.62 11.43
CA GLU A 119 26.88 2.81 11.24
C GLU A 119 26.43 3.60 10.02
N ASP A 120 26.51 4.94 10.09
CA ASP A 120 26.28 5.85 8.97
C ASP A 120 27.47 5.84 7.97
N PRO A 121 27.39 6.53 6.81
CA PRO A 121 28.49 6.58 5.86
C PRO A 121 29.82 7.12 6.42
N ALA A 122 29.78 7.93 7.47
CA ALA A 122 30.97 8.48 8.13
C ALA A 122 31.51 7.60 9.27
N GLY A 123 30.87 6.45 9.54
CA GLY A 123 31.23 5.52 10.59
C GLY A 123 30.66 5.87 11.99
N ASN A 124 29.71 6.81 12.08
CA ASN A 124 29.06 7.12 13.35
C ASN A 124 27.96 6.09 13.64
N THR A 125 27.86 5.68 14.90
CA THR A 125 26.87 4.74 15.37
C THR A 125 25.45 5.33 15.31
N SER A 126 24.49 4.50 14.90
CA SER A 126 23.06 4.86 14.88
C SER A 126 22.55 5.25 16.27
N LYS A 127 21.72 6.30 16.33
CA LYS A 127 21.01 6.72 17.55
C LYS A 127 19.79 5.83 17.87
N ASP A 128 19.29 5.07 16.89
CA ASP A 128 18.10 4.25 17.02
C ASP A 128 18.37 2.87 17.65
N ASN A 129 19.60 2.61 18.10
CA ASN A 129 20.02 1.34 18.69
C ASN A 129 19.77 0.09 17.80
N LYS A 130 19.63 0.27 16.49
CA LYS A 130 19.51 -0.85 15.55
C LYS A 130 20.79 -1.65 15.53
N LYS A 131 20.67 -2.96 15.58
CA LYS A 131 21.78 -3.90 15.57
C LYS A 131 22.10 -4.37 14.16
N CYS A 132 23.38 -4.64 13.92
CA CYS A 132 23.82 -5.09 12.60
C CYS A 132 23.48 -6.57 12.40
N PRO A 133 22.68 -6.95 11.40
CA PRO A 133 22.32 -8.35 11.14
C PRO A 133 23.52 -9.22 10.68
N LEU A 134 24.62 -8.60 10.24
CA LEU A 134 25.87 -9.28 9.90
C LEU A 134 26.83 -9.44 11.09
N ASP A 135 26.42 -9.03 12.28
CA ASP A 135 27.18 -9.33 13.48
C ASP A 135 26.81 -10.73 14.01
N GLU A 136 27.77 -11.66 14.00
CA GLU A 136 27.55 -13.06 14.35
C GLU A 136 27.02 -13.24 15.78
N SER A 137 27.51 -12.42 16.73
CA SER A 137 27.10 -12.50 18.15
C SER A 137 25.65 -12.01 18.31
N PHE A 138 25.28 -10.92 17.64
CA PHE A 138 23.90 -10.46 17.62
C PHE A 138 22.97 -11.46 16.93
N ALA A 139 23.38 -11.99 15.78
CA ALA A 139 22.58 -12.96 15.03
C ALA A 139 22.33 -14.24 15.84
N ALA A 140 23.33 -14.72 16.57
CA ALA A 140 23.19 -15.86 17.48
C ALA A 140 22.25 -15.57 18.65
N ASP A 141 22.38 -14.41 19.31
CA ASP A 141 21.53 -13.99 20.42
C ASP A 141 20.07 -13.81 19.97
N PHE A 142 19.83 -13.12 18.84
CA PHE A 142 18.49 -12.93 18.30
C PHE A 142 17.83 -14.27 17.94
N THR A 143 18.58 -15.19 17.32
CA THR A 143 18.12 -16.54 17.01
C THR A 143 17.75 -17.31 18.28
N ALA A 144 18.61 -17.29 19.30
CA ALA A 144 18.36 -17.97 20.57
C ALA A 144 17.10 -17.46 21.28
N LYS A 145 16.87 -16.14 21.26
CA LYS A 145 15.66 -15.50 21.81
C LYS A 145 14.38 -15.97 21.12
N ILE A 146 14.38 -16.00 19.79
CA ILE A 146 13.23 -16.51 19.03
C ILE A 146 12.98 -17.99 19.35
N CYS A 147 14.04 -18.83 19.40
CA CYS A 147 13.93 -20.24 19.72
C CYS A 147 13.45 -20.49 21.15
N ALA A 148 13.82 -19.64 22.10
CA ALA A 148 13.32 -19.75 23.48
C ALA A 148 11.80 -19.68 23.56
N VAL A 149 11.17 -18.76 22.81
CA VAL A 149 9.72 -18.64 22.74
C VAL A 149 9.12 -19.69 21.81
N ALA A 150 9.79 -20.08 20.73
CA ALA A 150 9.32 -21.12 19.81
C ALA A 150 9.06 -22.47 20.52
N LYS A 151 9.76 -22.78 21.63
CA LYS A 151 9.53 -23.96 22.49
C LYS A 151 8.11 -24.02 23.08
N ALA A 152 7.38 -22.89 23.09
CA ALA A 152 5.96 -22.87 23.46
C ALA A 152 5.04 -23.28 22.29
N HIS A 153 5.58 -23.56 21.11
CA HIS A 153 4.87 -23.93 19.90
C HIS A 153 3.74 -22.93 19.54
N PRO A 154 4.02 -21.61 19.45
CA PRO A 154 3.01 -20.66 18.98
C PRO A 154 2.61 -20.98 17.53
N LYS A 155 1.37 -20.65 17.14
CA LYS A 155 0.93 -20.90 15.76
C LYS A 155 1.66 -20.00 14.76
N PHE A 156 1.78 -18.72 15.11
CA PHE A 156 2.56 -17.72 14.40
C PHE A 156 3.58 -17.05 15.31
N ILE A 157 4.70 -16.65 14.72
CA ILE A 157 5.63 -15.67 15.29
C ILE A 157 5.57 -14.43 14.40
N GLY A 158 5.07 -13.31 14.96
CA GLY A 158 5.10 -11.99 14.30
C GLY A 158 6.49 -11.38 14.44
N ILE A 159 7.03 -10.87 13.34
CA ILE A 159 8.27 -10.09 13.31
C ILE A 159 7.89 -8.64 13.11
N GLU A 160 8.15 -7.80 14.11
CA GLU A 160 7.76 -6.39 14.14
C GLU A 160 8.38 -5.57 13.00
N ASP A 161 7.78 -4.44 12.67
CA ASP A 161 8.17 -3.55 11.57
C ASP A 161 9.51 -2.83 11.81
N ASP A 162 10.10 -2.93 13.00
CA ASP A 162 11.45 -2.49 13.29
C ASP A 162 12.54 -3.42 12.70
N TYR A 163 12.16 -4.54 12.06
CA TYR A 163 13.06 -5.42 11.32
C TYR A 163 13.45 -4.80 9.98
N THR A 164 14.17 -3.69 10.06
CA THR A 164 14.60 -2.85 8.92
C THR A 164 15.86 -2.06 9.28
N LEU A 165 16.75 -1.84 8.32
CA LEU A 165 17.92 -0.98 8.52
C LEU A 165 17.65 0.48 8.17
N SER A 166 16.72 0.77 7.27
CA SER A 166 16.49 2.09 6.69
C SER A 166 15.19 2.74 7.19
N TRP A 167 15.10 3.02 8.48
CA TRP A 167 13.90 3.67 9.06
C TRP A 167 13.83 5.18 8.78
N GLY A 168 14.97 5.86 8.74
CA GLY A 168 15.06 7.32 8.64
C GLY A 168 14.83 7.90 7.25
N ARG A 169 14.88 9.23 7.16
CA ARG A 169 14.67 9.98 5.92
C ARG A 169 15.93 10.15 5.06
N GLY A 170 17.10 9.70 5.52
CA GLY A 170 18.36 9.91 4.82
C GLY A 170 19.37 8.79 4.98
N LEU A 171 20.56 8.99 4.43
CA LEU A 171 21.76 8.18 4.67
C LEU A 171 22.44 8.55 5.99
N ASP A 172 21.72 9.22 6.87
CA ASP A 172 22.19 9.62 8.20
C ASP A 172 22.10 8.44 9.19
N ARG A 173 22.23 8.77 10.49
CA ARG A 173 22.24 7.79 11.58
C ARG A 173 21.03 6.83 11.64
N ASN A 174 19.98 7.10 10.88
CA ASN A 174 18.77 6.27 10.79
C ASN A 174 18.65 5.61 9.40
N GLY A 175 19.67 5.70 8.59
CA GLY A 175 19.76 5.07 7.27
C GLY A 175 20.26 3.62 7.34
N PRO A 176 20.60 3.04 6.20
CA PRO A 176 21.16 1.69 6.12
C PRO A 176 22.57 1.61 6.75
N CYS A 177 23.05 0.40 6.96
CA CYS A 177 24.31 0.17 7.64
C CYS A 177 25.53 0.23 6.71
N PHE A 178 26.50 1.07 7.07
CA PHE A 178 27.80 1.20 6.39
C PHE A 178 28.97 0.63 7.19
N CYS A 179 28.73 -0.22 8.19
CA CYS A 179 29.81 -0.84 8.96
C CYS A 179 30.72 -1.68 8.07
N LYS A 180 31.93 -1.97 8.57
CA LYS A 180 32.95 -2.75 7.83
C LYS A 180 32.43 -4.07 7.23
N ARG A 181 31.48 -4.76 7.92
CA ARG A 181 30.89 -6.01 7.42
C ARG A 181 30.02 -5.77 6.20
N HIS A 182 29.17 -4.73 6.23
CA HIS A 182 28.33 -4.37 5.07
C HIS A 182 29.17 -3.86 3.90
N LEU A 183 30.21 -3.05 4.16
CA LEU A 183 31.12 -2.59 3.10
C LEU A 183 31.89 -3.76 2.47
N ALA A 184 32.31 -4.75 3.25
CA ALA A 184 32.94 -5.97 2.72
C ALA A 184 31.95 -6.82 1.89
N ALA A 185 30.72 -6.99 2.35
CA ALA A 185 29.67 -7.68 1.60
C ALA A 185 29.32 -6.95 0.29
N PHE A 186 29.23 -5.61 0.33
CA PHE A 186 29.06 -4.78 -0.85
C PHE A 186 30.22 -4.95 -1.83
N ALA A 187 31.47 -4.87 -1.37
CA ALA A 187 32.66 -5.03 -2.21
C ALA A 187 32.68 -6.39 -2.93
N LYS A 188 32.30 -7.45 -2.23
CA LYS A 188 32.17 -8.80 -2.81
C LYS A 188 31.09 -8.84 -3.91
N ARG A 189 29.96 -8.16 -3.72
CA ARG A 189 28.84 -8.11 -4.69
C ARG A 189 29.16 -7.22 -5.89
N TYR A 190 29.66 -6.03 -5.62
CA TYR A 190 29.94 -5.02 -6.65
C TYR A 190 31.24 -5.31 -7.43
N GLY A 191 32.14 -6.11 -6.88
CA GLY A 191 33.46 -6.44 -7.46
C GLY A 191 34.53 -5.38 -7.21
N LYS A 192 34.23 -4.32 -6.44
CA LYS A 192 35.16 -3.24 -6.11
C LYS A 192 34.84 -2.68 -4.70
N SER A 193 35.88 -2.39 -3.92
CA SER A 193 35.74 -1.72 -2.64
C SER A 193 35.49 -0.23 -2.84
N LEU A 194 34.44 0.28 -2.20
CA LEU A 194 34.13 1.71 -2.04
C LEU A 194 33.94 2.01 -0.55
N THR A 195 34.23 3.24 -0.20
CA THR A 195 33.98 3.77 1.16
C THR A 195 32.51 4.14 1.35
N GLY A 196 32.05 4.27 2.60
CA GLY A 196 30.70 4.73 2.91
C GLY A 196 30.36 6.08 2.24
N PRO A 197 31.23 7.11 2.33
CA PRO A 197 31.01 8.37 1.63
C PRO A 197 30.90 8.26 0.10
N GLU A 198 31.70 7.39 -0.53
CA GLU A 198 31.61 7.19 -2.00
C GLU A 198 30.29 6.56 -2.42
N ILE A 199 29.81 5.56 -1.66
CA ILE A 199 28.49 4.96 -1.88
C ILE A 199 27.40 6.01 -1.65
N ALA A 200 27.48 6.79 -0.55
CA ALA A 200 26.52 7.85 -0.25
C ALA A 200 26.46 8.91 -1.35
N ALA A 201 27.61 9.30 -1.92
CA ALA A 201 27.69 10.23 -3.05
C ALA A 201 26.98 9.68 -4.29
N ALA A 202 27.03 8.37 -4.54
CA ALA A 202 26.29 7.76 -5.64
C ALA A 202 24.77 7.88 -5.49
N PHE A 203 24.25 7.86 -4.26
CA PHE A 203 22.84 8.12 -3.97
C PHE A 203 22.45 9.60 -4.09
N GLN A 204 23.38 10.52 -3.91
CA GLN A 204 23.13 11.96 -4.03
C GLN A 204 23.13 12.41 -5.50
N THR A 205 24.08 11.93 -6.31
CA THR A 205 24.28 12.38 -7.70
C THR A 205 23.40 11.65 -8.72
N ARG A 206 22.96 10.44 -8.45
CA ARG A 206 21.94 9.66 -9.21
C ARG A 206 22.08 9.66 -10.72
N THR A 207 23.28 9.48 -11.19
CA THR A 207 23.52 9.32 -12.62
C THR A 207 23.31 7.86 -13.05
N PRO A 208 23.09 7.59 -14.35
CA PRO A 208 23.03 6.21 -14.87
C PRO A 208 24.27 5.40 -14.51
N GLU A 209 25.44 6.04 -14.51
CA GLU A 209 26.73 5.40 -14.19
C GLU A 209 26.79 4.95 -12.72
N ASN A 210 26.08 5.64 -11.81
CA ASN A 210 26.01 5.30 -10.39
C ASN A 210 24.96 4.24 -10.07
N LEU A 211 24.10 3.89 -11.02
CA LEU A 211 23.01 2.91 -10.80
C LEU A 211 23.53 1.56 -10.32
N PRO A 212 24.61 0.97 -10.89
CA PRO A 212 25.13 -0.31 -10.40
C PRO A 212 25.60 -0.27 -8.95
N ILE A 213 26.14 0.87 -8.49
CA ILE A 213 26.57 1.06 -7.09
C ILE A 213 25.35 1.05 -6.18
N ARG A 214 24.32 1.83 -6.52
CA ARG A 214 23.09 1.94 -5.73
C ARG A 214 22.35 0.61 -5.64
N GLN A 215 22.24 -0.11 -6.76
CA GLN A 215 21.62 -1.43 -6.81
C GLN A 215 22.39 -2.45 -5.96
N ALA A 216 23.71 -2.53 -6.13
CA ALA A 216 24.54 -3.45 -5.38
C ALA A 216 24.48 -3.19 -3.86
N PHE A 217 24.39 -1.91 -3.45
CA PHE A 217 24.27 -1.56 -2.04
C PHE A 217 22.88 -1.92 -1.48
N ALA A 218 21.80 -1.59 -2.18
CA ALA A 218 20.44 -1.96 -1.79
C ALA A 218 20.29 -3.49 -1.66
N ASP A 219 20.84 -4.23 -2.62
CA ASP A 219 20.86 -5.70 -2.56
C ASP A 219 21.67 -6.23 -1.37
N THR A 220 22.76 -5.56 -1.00
CA THR A 220 23.58 -5.96 0.16
C THR A 220 22.81 -5.76 1.47
N ILE A 221 22.10 -4.65 1.59
CA ILE A 221 21.24 -4.38 2.77
C ILE A 221 20.14 -5.42 2.86
N ARG A 222 19.42 -5.67 1.77
CA ARG A 222 18.35 -6.69 1.72
C ARG A 222 18.86 -8.07 2.13
N GLU A 223 19.95 -8.51 1.51
CA GLU A 223 20.50 -9.86 1.77
C GLU A 223 21.02 -10.05 3.20
N SER A 224 21.44 -8.98 3.88
CA SER A 224 21.84 -9.07 5.29
C SER A 224 20.66 -9.41 6.21
N LEU A 225 19.49 -8.79 5.96
CA LEU A 225 18.24 -9.09 6.68
C LEU A 225 17.71 -10.49 6.32
N VAL A 226 17.75 -10.85 5.05
CA VAL A 226 17.35 -12.18 4.56
C VAL A 226 18.21 -13.30 5.16
N ALA A 227 19.52 -13.07 5.29
CA ALA A 227 20.44 -14.07 5.88
C ALA A 227 20.12 -14.33 7.35
N LEU A 228 19.86 -13.29 8.14
CA LEU A 228 19.42 -13.42 9.52
C LEU A 228 18.09 -14.16 9.62
N GLY A 229 17.12 -13.82 8.74
CA GLY A 229 15.83 -14.52 8.69
C GLY A 229 15.96 -16.01 8.39
N ARG A 230 16.84 -16.40 7.47
CA ARG A 230 17.14 -17.82 7.18
C ARG A 230 17.77 -18.53 8.36
N GLN A 231 18.69 -17.88 9.07
CA GLN A 231 19.31 -18.44 10.28
C GLN A 231 18.27 -18.70 11.36
N VAL A 232 17.39 -17.73 11.62
CA VAL A 232 16.28 -17.89 12.58
C VAL A 232 15.37 -19.04 12.16
N ARG A 233 14.97 -19.10 10.87
CA ARG A 233 14.09 -20.15 10.36
C ARG A 233 14.71 -21.54 10.55
N ALA A 234 15.96 -21.72 10.19
CA ALA A 234 16.66 -23.00 10.35
C ALA A 234 16.66 -23.48 11.81
N ALA A 235 16.92 -22.57 12.75
CA ALA A 235 16.94 -22.92 14.17
C ALA A 235 15.52 -23.18 14.74
N VAL A 236 14.50 -22.49 14.25
CA VAL A 236 13.10 -22.74 14.64
C VAL A 236 12.59 -24.04 14.02
N ASP A 237 13.06 -24.45 12.84
CA ASP A 237 12.72 -25.74 12.23
C ASP A 237 13.18 -26.92 13.09
N GLU A 238 14.29 -26.76 13.82
CA GLU A 238 14.77 -27.78 14.78
C GLU A 238 13.86 -27.90 16.02
N VAL A 239 13.12 -26.82 16.36
CA VAL A 239 12.16 -26.81 17.47
C VAL A 239 10.80 -27.32 17.01
N ASP A 240 10.25 -26.70 15.96
CA ASP A 240 8.94 -27.04 15.38
C ASP A 240 8.81 -26.43 13.96
N PRO A 241 8.95 -27.23 12.90
CA PRO A 241 8.86 -26.75 11.52
C PRO A 241 7.44 -26.29 11.10
N SER A 242 6.42 -26.55 11.92
CA SER A 242 5.05 -26.10 11.65
C SER A 242 4.77 -24.67 12.07
N ILE A 243 5.63 -24.05 12.88
CA ILE A 243 5.53 -22.65 13.28
C ILE A 243 5.65 -21.76 12.05
N ARG A 244 4.68 -20.88 11.88
CA ARG A 244 4.67 -19.91 10.78
C ARG A 244 5.14 -18.54 11.26
N PHE A 245 5.67 -17.74 10.32
CA PHE A 245 6.03 -16.36 10.60
C PHE A 245 5.10 -15.39 9.85
N VAL A 246 4.79 -14.25 10.50
CA VAL A 246 4.13 -13.10 9.89
C VAL A 246 5.08 -11.93 9.95
N ILE A 247 5.47 -11.40 8.79
CA ILE A 247 6.39 -10.26 8.70
C ILE A 247 5.59 -8.98 8.64
N CYS A 248 5.74 -8.13 9.64
CA CYS A 248 5.18 -6.78 9.62
C CYS A 248 5.98 -5.93 8.65
N GLU A 249 5.29 -5.36 7.66
CA GLU A 249 5.94 -4.50 6.67
C GLU A 249 6.47 -3.23 7.33
N SER A 250 7.76 -3.03 7.23
CA SER A 250 8.39 -1.79 7.67
C SER A 250 8.20 -0.66 6.67
N ALA A 251 8.05 0.57 7.19
CA ALA A 251 8.15 1.78 6.38
C ALA A 251 9.51 1.93 5.67
N GLY A 252 10.53 1.18 6.09
CA GLY A 252 11.86 1.12 5.48
C GLY A 252 12.06 0.02 4.44
N ALA A 253 11.12 -0.90 4.26
CA ALA A 253 11.29 -2.08 3.40
C ALA A 253 11.69 -1.76 1.96
N GLU A 254 11.13 -0.72 1.36
CA GLU A 254 11.49 -0.26 0.02
C GLU A 254 12.95 0.23 -0.03
N LYS A 255 13.38 0.98 1.00
CA LYS A 255 14.75 1.52 1.10
C LYS A 255 15.78 0.44 1.35
N ASP A 256 15.39 -0.65 2.00
CA ASP A 256 16.21 -1.85 2.19
C ASP A 256 16.18 -2.78 0.95
N GLY A 257 16.06 -2.21 -0.23
CA GLY A 257 16.11 -2.96 -1.49
C GLY A 257 14.83 -3.74 -1.78
N ASN A 258 13.67 -3.21 -1.39
CA ASN A 258 12.38 -3.88 -1.56
C ASN A 258 12.34 -5.24 -0.84
N SER A 259 12.61 -5.21 0.45
CA SER A 259 12.98 -6.39 1.26
C SER A 259 11.82 -7.24 1.75
N LEU A 260 10.55 -6.77 1.70
CA LEU A 260 9.41 -7.44 2.34
C LEU A 260 9.25 -8.90 1.93
N VAL A 261 9.09 -9.17 0.63
CA VAL A 261 8.86 -10.53 0.13
C VAL A 261 10.09 -11.44 0.34
N PRO A 262 11.33 -10.99 0.03
CA PRO A 262 12.51 -11.78 0.34
C PRO A 262 12.64 -12.16 1.82
N ILE A 263 12.36 -11.24 2.75
CA ILE A 263 12.37 -11.51 4.19
C ILE A 263 11.26 -12.50 4.56
N ALA A 264 10.02 -12.27 4.08
CA ALA A 264 8.91 -13.16 4.37
C ALA A 264 9.18 -14.60 3.92
N ARG A 265 9.79 -14.79 2.75
CA ARG A 265 10.21 -16.12 2.26
C ARG A 265 11.35 -16.73 3.08
N ALA A 266 12.29 -15.91 3.54
CA ALA A 266 13.39 -16.37 4.39
C ALA A 266 12.88 -16.93 5.73
N PHE A 267 11.98 -16.24 6.39
CA PHE A 267 11.35 -16.70 7.63
C PHE A 267 10.33 -17.82 7.41
N ALA A 268 9.69 -17.90 6.25
CA ALA A 268 8.72 -18.95 5.98
C ALA A 268 9.37 -20.34 5.83
N GLY A 269 10.55 -20.41 5.22
CA GLY A 269 11.17 -21.71 4.93
C GLY A 269 10.27 -22.61 4.11
N GLY A 270 9.88 -23.77 4.65
CA GLY A 270 8.94 -24.71 4.04
C GLY A 270 7.45 -24.37 4.27
N THR A 271 7.14 -23.35 5.08
CA THR A 271 5.74 -22.95 5.34
C THR A 271 5.27 -21.89 4.36
N ARG A 272 3.95 -21.60 4.32
CA ARG A 272 3.41 -20.51 3.51
C ARG A 272 3.88 -19.16 4.04
N PRO A 273 4.50 -18.28 3.21
CA PRO A 273 4.87 -16.93 3.63
C PRO A 273 3.65 -16.12 4.05
N ALA A 274 3.81 -15.29 5.08
CA ALA A 274 2.75 -14.37 5.50
C ALA A 274 3.33 -13.00 5.83
N VAL A 275 2.56 -11.95 5.48
CA VAL A 275 2.94 -10.56 5.70
C VAL A 275 1.78 -9.77 6.31
N ARG A 276 2.12 -8.73 7.06
CA ARG A 276 1.20 -7.69 7.51
C ARG A 276 1.56 -6.40 6.74
N PRO A 277 0.83 -6.09 5.63
CA PRO A 277 1.04 -4.84 4.90
C PRO A 277 0.82 -3.63 5.81
N HIS A 278 1.71 -2.63 5.69
CA HIS A 278 1.61 -1.39 6.44
C HIS A 278 0.47 -0.52 5.90
N GLY A 279 -0.37 0.02 6.79
CA GLY A 279 -1.51 0.84 6.37
C GLY A 279 -2.36 1.38 7.51
N ALA A 280 -1.82 1.39 8.72
CA ALA A 280 -2.49 1.95 9.89
C ALA A 280 -2.80 3.44 9.76
N ILE A 281 -3.88 3.88 10.39
CA ILE A 281 -4.29 5.29 10.46
C ILE A 281 -4.38 5.68 11.92
N TYR A 282 -3.39 6.42 12.40
CA TYR A 282 -3.29 6.82 13.78
C TYR A 282 -3.98 8.16 14.06
N GLY A 283 -4.64 8.24 15.21
CA GLY A 283 -5.07 9.47 15.85
C GLY A 283 -6.35 10.12 15.32
N ALA A 284 -6.86 11.06 16.11
CA ALA A 284 -8.10 11.78 15.87
C ALA A 284 -8.01 12.83 14.75
N GLU A 285 -6.81 13.18 14.32
CA GLU A 285 -6.59 14.22 13.31
C GLU A 285 -6.86 13.75 11.88
N THR A 286 -7.02 12.45 11.67
CA THR A 286 -7.25 11.89 10.35
C THR A 286 -8.69 12.07 9.95
N THR A 287 -8.94 12.91 8.97
CA THR A 287 -10.27 13.08 8.40
C THR A 287 -10.72 11.84 7.62
N PRO A 288 -12.02 11.54 7.53
CA PRO A 288 -12.54 10.44 6.70
C PRO A 288 -11.99 10.47 5.27
N ALA A 289 -11.89 11.64 4.68
CA ALA A 289 -11.39 11.84 3.33
C ALA A 289 -9.90 11.47 3.15
N ALA A 290 -9.14 11.29 4.21
CA ALA A 290 -7.73 10.89 4.15
C ALA A 290 -7.52 9.37 4.09
N VAL A 291 -8.54 8.57 4.42
CA VAL A 291 -8.47 7.09 4.44
C VAL A 291 -7.92 6.49 3.14
N PRO A 292 -8.40 6.85 1.94
CA PRO A 292 -7.87 6.29 0.70
C PRO A 292 -6.37 6.56 0.50
N GLY A 293 -5.93 7.76 0.88
CA GLY A 293 -4.52 8.14 0.80
C GLY A 293 -3.65 7.33 1.77
N ALA A 294 -4.14 7.09 2.99
CA ALA A 294 -3.43 6.28 3.97
C ALA A 294 -3.29 4.81 3.51
N LEU A 295 -4.33 4.25 2.88
CA LEU A 295 -4.34 2.89 2.34
C LEU A 295 -3.65 2.74 0.97
N SER A 296 -3.15 3.81 0.39
CA SER A 296 -2.58 3.77 -0.97
C SER A 296 -1.34 2.87 -1.10
N HIS A 297 -0.51 2.84 -0.07
CA HIS A 297 0.65 1.94 -0.03
C HIS A 297 0.23 0.49 0.22
N THR A 298 -0.74 0.27 1.11
CA THR A 298 -1.37 -1.05 1.30
C THR A 298 -1.91 -1.61 -0.01
N MET A 299 -2.59 -0.78 -0.82
CA MET A 299 -3.06 -1.16 -2.16
C MET A 299 -1.89 -1.63 -3.03
N TRP A 300 -0.83 -0.82 -3.10
CA TRP A 300 0.33 -1.19 -3.91
C TRP A 300 0.95 -2.50 -3.43
N THR A 301 1.17 -2.67 -2.13
CA THR A 301 1.73 -3.89 -1.56
C THR A 301 0.85 -5.10 -1.92
N LEU A 302 -0.46 -5.05 -1.63
CA LEU A 302 -1.38 -6.17 -1.90
C LEU A 302 -1.48 -6.54 -3.38
N GLU A 303 -1.48 -5.55 -4.28
CA GLU A 303 -1.57 -5.78 -5.73
C GLU A 303 -0.28 -6.34 -6.34
N HIS A 304 0.88 -6.20 -5.66
CA HIS A 304 2.19 -6.65 -6.13
C HIS A 304 2.74 -7.86 -5.37
N LEU A 305 2.07 -8.30 -4.32
CA LEU A 305 2.46 -9.53 -3.62
C LEU A 305 2.23 -10.77 -4.48
N PRO A 306 3.14 -11.76 -4.42
CA PRO A 306 2.90 -13.07 -5.02
C PRO A 306 1.66 -13.75 -4.42
N LYS A 307 0.90 -14.50 -5.23
CA LYS A 307 -0.35 -15.15 -4.83
C LYS A 307 -0.19 -16.19 -3.69
N ASP A 308 1.01 -16.71 -3.49
CA ASP A 308 1.33 -17.67 -2.43
C ASP A 308 1.55 -17.02 -1.06
N VAL A 309 1.65 -15.69 -0.99
CA VAL A 309 1.82 -14.94 0.26
C VAL A 309 0.46 -14.70 0.90
N GLU A 310 0.32 -15.10 2.17
CA GLU A 310 -0.86 -14.77 2.98
C GLU A 310 -0.75 -13.37 3.57
N THR A 311 -1.88 -12.67 3.68
CA THR A 311 -1.88 -11.27 4.09
C THR A 311 -2.81 -11.01 5.28
N PHE A 312 -2.30 -10.24 6.26
CA PHE A 312 -3.04 -9.76 7.41
C PHE A 312 -2.98 -8.24 7.43
N TYR A 313 -4.02 -7.54 6.97
CA TYR A 313 -4.00 -6.08 6.92
C TYR A 313 -3.80 -5.49 8.33
N GLU A 314 -2.94 -4.47 8.45
CA GLU A 314 -2.72 -3.72 9.69
C GLU A 314 -3.93 -2.83 10.02
N ALA A 315 -4.91 -3.39 10.70
CA ALA A 315 -6.11 -2.68 11.13
C ALA A 315 -5.87 -2.01 12.50
N ASP A 316 -4.90 -1.09 12.55
CA ASP A 316 -4.44 -0.43 13.77
C ASP A 316 -5.07 0.94 13.94
N THR A 317 -5.50 1.21 15.18
CA THR A 317 -6.21 2.42 15.60
C THR A 317 -5.50 3.12 16.76
N TYR A 318 -4.16 2.98 16.85
CA TYR A 318 -3.41 3.56 17.98
C TYR A 318 -3.93 4.96 18.38
N PRO A 319 -4.19 5.21 19.66
CA PRO A 319 -3.93 4.42 20.87
C PRO A 319 -5.01 3.39 21.25
N HIS A 320 -5.68 2.76 20.29
CA HIS A 320 -6.62 1.64 20.40
C HIS A 320 -7.91 1.94 21.18
N ASN A 321 -8.42 3.15 21.07
CA ASN A 321 -9.70 3.51 21.66
C ASN A 321 -10.52 4.45 20.75
N ARG A 322 -11.85 4.43 20.91
CA ARG A 322 -12.78 5.16 20.04
C ARG A 322 -12.82 6.68 20.28
N PHE A 323 -12.11 7.19 21.27
CA PHE A 323 -11.91 8.64 21.42
C PHE A 323 -10.99 9.21 20.34
N TYR A 324 -10.10 8.38 19.76
CA TYR A 324 -9.16 8.78 18.74
C TYR A 324 -9.53 8.31 17.33
N SER A 325 -10.10 7.12 17.19
CA SER A 325 -10.51 6.59 15.90
C SER A 325 -11.87 5.91 16.00
N SER A 326 -12.84 6.34 15.20
CA SER A 326 -14.18 5.76 15.25
C SER A 326 -14.20 4.31 14.75
N ALA A 327 -15.15 3.51 15.21
CA ALA A 327 -15.36 2.17 14.69
C ALA A 327 -15.69 2.18 13.19
N ALA A 328 -16.43 3.18 12.71
CA ALA A 328 -16.72 3.34 11.29
C ALA A 328 -15.45 3.58 10.46
N GLN A 329 -14.49 4.36 10.99
CA GLN A 329 -13.19 4.59 10.32
C GLN A 329 -12.38 3.30 10.23
N LEU A 330 -12.30 2.51 11.30
CA LEU A 330 -11.64 1.21 11.28
C LEU A 330 -12.30 0.27 10.26
N MET A 331 -13.63 0.22 10.23
CA MET A 331 -14.37 -0.63 9.29
C MET A 331 -14.18 -0.19 7.84
N ALA A 332 -14.10 1.12 7.57
CA ALA A 332 -13.79 1.63 6.24
C ALA A 332 -12.38 1.22 5.76
N GLN A 333 -11.39 1.21 6.68
CA GLN A 333 -10.03 0.74 6.40
C GLN A 333 -10.03 -0.76 6.09
N VAL A 334 -10.62 -1.58 6.96
CA VAL A 334 -10.68 -3.03 6.78
C VAL A 334 -11.39 -3.39 5.47
N ALA A 335 -12.54 -2.76 5.19
CA ALA A 335 -13.28 -2.99 3.95
C ALA A 335 -12.45 -2.60 2.71
N GLY A 336 -11.76 -1.46 2.76
CA GLY A 336 -10.85 -1.05 1.70
C GLY A 336 -9.73 -2.07 1.46
N ALA A 337 -9.05 -2.50 2.50
CA ALA A 337 -7.98 -3.50 2.41
C ALA A 337 -8.50 -4.85 1.88
N MET A 338 -9.68 -5.30 2.31
CA MET A 338 -10.30 -6.52 1.77
C MET A 338 -10.61 -6.38 0.27
N MET A 339 -11.13 -5.23 -0.19
CA MET A 339 -11.33 -4.96 -1.62
C MET A 339 -10.04 -4.90 -2.42
N MET A 340 -8.92 -4.56 -1.80
CA MET A 340 -7.57 -4.59 -2.38
C MET A 340 -6.96 -5.99 -2.40
N GLY A 341 -7.61 -6.99 -1.79
CA GLY A 341 -7.19 -8.40 -1.82
C GLY A 341 -6.53 -8.91 -0.54
N ALA A 342 -6.66 -8.24 0.59
CA ALA A 342 -6.21 -8.78 1.87
C ALA A 342 -6.97 -10.07 2.22
N ASP A 343 -6.25 -11.06 2.76
CA ASP A 343 -6.85 -12.34 3.16
C ASP A 343 -7.59 -12.24 4.49
N ASP A 344 -7.03 -11.48 5.45
CA ASP A 344 -7.59 -11.23 6.79
C ASP A 344 -6.94 -9.96 7.39
N SER A 345 -7.11 -9.74 8.67
CA SER A 345 -6.59 -8.58 9.40
C SER A 345 -5.81 -8.99 10.65
N LEU A 346 -4.76 -8.23 10.97
CA LEU A 346 -4.26 -8.05 12.32
C LEU A 346 -5.11 -6.91 12.92
N LEU A 347 -6.11 -7.26 13.74
CA LEU A 347 -7.18 -6.36 14.15
C LEU A 347 -6.94 -5.83 15.56
N TYR A 348 -6.67 -4.53 15.66
CA TYR A 348 -6.44 -3.85 16.94
C TYR A 348 -7.77 -3.35 17.52
N CYS A 349 -8.59 -4.28 17.98
CA CYS A 349 -9.90 -3.99 18.58
C CYS A 349 -9.92 -4.14 20.11
N LEU A 350 -8.78 -4.43 20.72
CA LEU A 350 -8.60 -4.62 22.15
C LEU A 350 -7.75 -3.51 22.75
N GLN A 351 -8.02 -3.13 23.99
CA GLN A 351 -7.11 -2.29 24.76
C GLN A 351 -5.83 -3.05 25.08
N TYR A 352 -4.70 -2.37 25.12
CA TYR A 352 -3.41 -2.99 25.41
C TYR A 352 -3.16 -3.17 26.91
N LEU A 353 -3.80 -2.37 27.74
CA LEU A 353 -3.63 -2.34 29.18
C LEU A 353 -4.99 -2.48 29.86
N ASP A 354 -5.01 -2.87 31.11
CA ASP A 354 -6.16 -2.99 31.99
C ASP A 354 -7.22 -3.99 31.50
N ASP A 355 -8.37 -3.53 31.08
CA ASP A 355 -9.49 -4.35 30.56
C ASP A 355 -9.45 -4.35 29.01
N PRO A 356 -9.00 -5.45 28.37
CA PRO A 356 -8.94 -5.51 26.91
C PRO A 356 -10.28 -5.25 26.19
N LEU A 357 -11.40 -5.51 26.84
CA LEU A 357 -12.76 -5.24 26.33
C LEU A 357 -13.46 -4.06 27.04
N GLU A 358 -12.72 -3.09 27.57
CA GLU A 358 -13.28 -1.87 28.15
C GLU A 358 -14.25 -1.20 27.16
N ASP A 359 -13.85 -1.13 25.88
CA ASP A 359 -14.70 -0.66 24.78
C ASP A 359 -14.92 -1.76 23.73
N ARG A 360 -16.13 -2.25 23.59
CA ARG A 360 -16.50 -3.33 22.67
C ARG A 360 -16.81 -2.84 21.25
N GLY A 361 -16.91 -1.54 21.04
CA GLY A 361 -17.46 -0.99 19.81
C GLY A 361 -16.69 -1.34 18.53
N TYR A 362 -15.39 -1.56 18.61
CA TYR A 362 -14.62 -2.07 17.47
C TYR A 362 -14.96 -3.53 17.15
N ALA A 363 -15.02 -4.40 18.16
CA ALA A 363 -15.35 -5.82 18.00
C ALA A 363 -16.76 -6.00 17.46
N GLU A 364 -17.73 -5.26 18.00
CA GLU A 364 -19.13 -5.26 17.55
C GLU A 364 -19.24 -4.81 16.09
N ALA A 365 -18.56 -3.71 15.71
CA ALA A 365 -18.57 -3.20 14.35
C ALA A 365 -17.95 -4.19 13.36
N PHE A 366 -16.82 -4.82 13.72
CA PHE A 366 -16.20 -5.85 12.89
C PHE A 366 -17.14 -7.06 12.72
N ASN A 367 -17.71 -7.57 13.78
CA ASN A 367 -18.64 -8.70 13.74
C ASN A 367 -19.89 -8.40 12.89
N ALA A 368 -20.38 -7.17 12.94
CA ALA A 368 -21.50 -6.74 12.10
C ALA A 368 -21.13 -6.67 10.60
N LEU A 369 -19.87 -6.34 10.29
CA LEU A 369 -19.38 -6.24 8.91
C LEU A 369 -18.87 -7.58 8.36
N LYS A 370 -18.42 -8.48 9.23
CA LYS A 370 -17.74 -9.74 8.91
C LYS A 370 -18.42 -10.58 7.81
N PRO A 371 -19.75 -10.80 7.79
CA PRO A 371 -20.38 -11.59 6.72
C PRO A 371 -20.21 -10.96 5.34
N ARG A 372 -20.30 -9.62 5.25
CA ARG A 372 -20.05 -8.91 3.98
C ARG A 372 -18.59 -8.99 3.53
N LEU A 373 -17.65 -8.86 4.47
CA LEU A 373 -16.23 -9.00 4.20
C LEU A 373 -15.88 -10.42 3.72
N ALA A 374 -16.50 -11.44 4.30
CA ALA A 374 -16.35 -12.82 3.84
C ALA A 374 -16.84 -12.97 2.39
N ALA A 375 -18.01 -12.42 2.06
CA ALA A 375 -18.54 -12.45 0.69
C ALA A 375 -17.64 -11.69 -0.31
N VAL A 376 -17.03 -10.57 0.12
CA VAL A 376 -16.03 -9.83 -0.68
C VAL A 376 -14.81 -10.70 -0.96
N ARG A 377 -14.21 -11.28 0.08
CA ARG A 377 -13.05 -12.16 -0.05
C ARG A 377 -13.33 -13.36 -0.97
N ASP A 378 -14.47 -14.01 -0.79
CA ASP A 378 -14.86 -15.16 -1.58
C ASP A 378 -15.08 -14.78 -3.05
N PHE A 379 -15.69 -13.63 -3.33
CA PHE A 379 -15.81 -13.10 -4.68
C PHE A 379 -14.42 -12.88 -5.32
N LEU A 380 -13.53 -12.17 -4.64
CA LEU A 380 -12.20 -11.87 -5.17
C LEU A 380 -11.41 -13.14 -5.48
N ARG A 381 -11.48 -14.14 -4.60
CA ARG A 381 -10.76 -15.42 -4.76
C ARG A 381 -11.39 -16.32 -5.84
N THR A 382 -12.71 -16.54 -5.77
CA THR A 382 -13.39 -17.48 -6.68
C THR A 382 -13.53 -16.96 -8.10
N ARG A 383 -13.54 -15.63 -8.29
CA ARG A 383 -13.60 -14.96 -9.60
C ARG A 383 -12.24 -14.49 -10.09
N GLU A 384 -11.16 -14.72 -9.33
CA GLU A 384 -9.83 -14.15 -9.57
C GLU A 384 -9.92 -12.65 -9.89
N ALA A 385 -10.86 -11.97 -9.19
CA ALA A 385 -11.19 -10.59 -9.47
C ALA A 385 -10.07 -9.66 -9.01
N ARG A 386 -9.85 -8.59 -9.78
CA ARG A 386 -8.78 -7.63 -9.53
C ARG A 386 -9.27 -6.20 -9.70
N LEU A 387 -8.66 -5.27 -8.95
CA LEU A 387 -8.99 -3.85 -9.07
C LEU A 387 -8.82 -3.32 -10.49
N VAL A 388 -9.76 -2.47 -10.89
CA VAL A 388 -9.82 -1.80 -12.20
C VAL A 388 -10.09 -0.31 -12.01
N GLY A 389 -9.68 0.50 -12.97
CA GLY A 389 -9.88 1.95 -12.92
C GLY A 389 -8.65 2.72 -13.40
N VAL A 390 -8.47 3.94 -12.90
CA VAL A 390 -7.31 4.78 -13.20
C VAL A 390 -6.05 4.16 -12.60
N ARG A 391 -5.01 4.04 -13.41
CA ARG A 391 -3.75 3.44 -12.99
C ARG A 391 -2.82 4.49 -12.36
N SER A 392 -2.59 4.38 -11.07
CA SER A 392 -1.55 5.15 -10.36
C SER A 392 -0.20 4.46 -10.54
N VAL A 393 0.62 4.96 -11.46
CA VAL A 393 1.93 4.36 -11.75
C VAL A 393 2.88 4.59 -10.59
N TYR A 394 3.45 3.52 -10.06
CA TYR A 394 4.41 3.55 -8.97
C TYR A 394 5.41 2.39 -9.07
N ARG A 395 6.63 2.61 -8.62
CA ARG A 395 7.72 1.62 -8.58
C ARG A 395 8.44 1.73 -7.24
N ALA A 396 8.56 0.64 -6.51
CA ALA A 396 9.26 0.62 -5.22
C ALA A 396 10.76 0.92 -5.37
N GLU A 397 11.35 0.52 -6.49
CA GLU A 397 12.76 0.74 -6.81
C GLU A 397 13.13 2.22 -6.88
N ASP A 398 12.16 3.10 -7.17
CA ASP A 398 12.37 4.54 -7.23
C ASP A 398 12.92 5.11 -5.93
N VAL A 399 12.55 4.51 -4.81
CA VAL A 399 12.95 4.99 -3.48
C VAL A 399 14.46 4.94 -3.29
N PHE A 400 15.13 3.90 -3.79
CA PHE A 400 16.60 3.76 -3.64
C PHE A 400 17.38 3.96 -4.94
N LEU A 401 16.73 3.88 -6.11
CA LEU A 401 17.41 4.06 -7.38
C LEU A 401 17.50 5.52 -7.83
N THR A 402 16.51 6.37 -7.52
CA THR A 402 16.46 7.74 -8.07
C THR A 402 16.72 8.84 -7.09
N ARG A 403 16.25 8.76 -5.86
CA ARG A 403 16.19 9.95 -5.00
C ARG A 403 16.88 9.82 -3.66
N GLY A 404 17.92 9.08 -3.52
CA GLY A 404 18.61 8.95 -2.24
C GLY A 404 17.64 8.71 -1.05
N PHE A 405 18.10 8.09 -0.02
CA PHE A 405 17.30 7.62 1.13
C PHE A 405 16.47 8.70 1.88
N GLY A 406 16.53 9.98 1.51
CA GLY A 406 16.00 11.06 2.33
C GLY A 406 14.67 11.65 1.91
N GLU A 407 14.29 11.48 0.69
CA GLU A 407 13.10 12.18 0.18
C GLU A 407 11.96 11.17 0.02
N GLY A 408 11.15 10.94 1.04
CA GLY A 408 10.02 10.01 1.08
C GLY A 408 8.92 10.26 0.04
N HIS A 409 9.29 10.41 -1.22
CA HIS A 409 8.40 10.79 -2.31
C HIS A 409 7.59 9.63 -2.88
N GLY A 410 8.08 8.39 -2.80
CA GLY A 410 7.38 7.24 -3.36
C GLY A 410 5.96 7.10 -2.81
N LYS A 411 5.82 6.92 -1.52
CA LYS A 411 4.51 6.81 -0.85
C LYS A 411 3.65 8.06 -0.99
N GLY A 412 4.26 9.24 -1.08
CA GLY A 412 3.56 10.50 -1.30
C GLY A 412 2.79 10.55 -2.62
N ILE A 413 3.31 9.94 -3.68
CA ILE A 413 2.66 9.86 -4.99
C ILE A 413 1.39 9.03 -4.94
N LEU A 414 1.49 7.81 -4.41
CA LEU A 414 0.34 6.93 -4.24
C LEU A 414 -0.74 7.62 -3.40
N LYS A 415 -0.32 8.25 -2.29
CA LYS A 415 -1.22 8.98 -1.40
C LYS A 415 -1.97 10.11 -2.11
N GLN A 416 -1.29 10.94 -2.89
CA GLN A 416 -1.92 12.06 -3.60
C GLN A 416 -2.88 11.60 -4.68
N ASN A 417 -2.49 10.60 -5.49
CA ASN A 417 -3.35 10.05 -6.52
C ASN A 417 -4.60 9.40 -5.92
N ALA A 418 -4.44 8.57 -4.88
CA ALA A 418 -5.55 7.91 -4.20
C ALA A 418 -6.52 8.95 -3.57
N TYR A 419 -5.96 9.98 -2.94
CA TYR A 419 -6.73 11.06 -2.34
C TYR A 419 -7.56 11.83 -3.36
N MET A 420 -6.97 12.16 -4.51
CA MET A 420 -7.66 12.86 -5.60
C MET A 420 -8.75 11.98 -6.22
N LEU A 421 -8.40 10.75 -6.60
CA LEU A 421 -9.32 9.84 -7.31
C LEU A 421 -10.52 9.46 -6.43
N ALA A 422 -10.28 9.16 -5.15
CA ALA A 422 -11.34 8.86 -4.20
C ALA A 422 -12.29 10.04 -3.99
N LYS A 423 -11.76 11.28 -3.86
CA LYS A 423 -12.61 12.48 -3.73
C LYS A 423 -13.48 12.74 -4.95
N PHE A 424 -12.99 12.36 -6.13
CA PHE A 424 -13.75 12.52 -7.38
C PHE A 424 -14.63 11.32 -7.73
N GLY A 425 -14.65 10.29 -6.87
CA GLY A 425 -15.46 9.10 -7.11
C GLY A 425 -15.00 8.31 -8.34
N LEU A 426 -13.69 8.20 -8.54
CA LEU A 426 -13.06 7.45 -9.62
C LEU A 426 -12.38 6.21 -9.05
N PRO A 427 -12.67 5.00 -9.54
CA PRO A 427 -11.96 3.79 -9.13
C PRO A 427 -10.52 3.81 -9.65
N TYR A 428 -9.61 3.19 -8.91
CA TYR A 428 -8.20 3.20 -9.24
C TYR A 428 -7.49 1.92 -8.78
N THR A 429 -6.30 1.72 -9.34
CA THR A 429 -5.43 0.57 -9.07
C THR A 429 -3.96 0.98 -9.24
N THR A 430 -3.05 0.23 -8.67
CA THR A 430 -1.60 0.40 -8.88
C THR A 430 -1.01 -0.66 -9.81
N ARG A 431 -1.83 -1.59 -10.30
CA ARG A 431 -1.39 -2.70 -11.13
C ARG A 431 -0.79 -2.24 -12.48
N PRO A 432 0.41 -2.73 -12.83
CA PRO A 432 1.05 -2.35 -14.10
C PRO A 432 0.32 -2.86 -15.34
N ASP A 433 -0.40 -4.00 -15.23
CA ASP A 433 -1.15 -4.66 -16.30
C ASP A 433 -2.60 -4.16 -16.47
N ALA A 434 -3.03 -3.20 -15.64
CA ALA A 434 -4.38 -2.64 -15.73
C ALA A 434 -4.57 -1.82 -17.03
N LYS A 435 -5.73 -2.00 -17.68
CA LYS A 435 -6.06 -1.33 -18.94
C LYS A 435 -6.52 0.14 -18.81
N GLY A 436 -6.69 0.63 -17.58
CA GLY A 436 -7.14 2.00 -17.31
C GLY A 436 -6.12 3.07 -17.72
N PRO A 437 -6.55 4.34 -17.80
CA PRO A 437 -5.67 5.45 -18.08
C PRO A 437 -4.67 5.63 -16.94
N ALA A 438 -3.43 6.00 -17.28
CA ALA A 438 -2.33 6.15 -16.32
C ALA A 438 -2.23 7.59 -15.79
N ILE A 439 -1.70 7.75 -14.57
CA ILE A 439 -1.16 9.00 -14.06
C ILE A 439 0.35 8.83 -13.93
N LEU A 440 1.13 9.67 -14.62
CA LEU A 440 2.57 9.65 -14.63
C LEU A 440 3.14 10.95 -14.07
N ILE A 441 4.03 10.84 -13.11
CA ILE A 441 4.74 11.97 -12.51
C ILE A 441 6.26 11.84 -12.69
N ALA A 442 6.99 12.95 -12.51
CA ALA A 442 8.41 13.04 -12.82
C ALA A 442 9.27 11.97 -12.16
N SER A 443 9.11 11.76 -10.85
CA SER A 443 9.96 10.81 -10.12
C SER A 443 9.84 9.37 -10.62
N ILE A 444 8.66 8.98 -11.08
CA ILE A 444 8.44 7.66 -11.67
C ILE A 444 9.01 7.61 -13.09
N ALA A 445 8.72 8.62 -13.92
CA ALA A 445 9.23 8.70 -15.27
C ALA A 445 10.78 8.68 -15.33
N GLU A 446 11.45 9.16 -14.28
CA GLU A 446 12.90 9.18 -14.17
C GLU A 446 13.52 7.77 -14.14
N THR A 447 12.86 6.79 -13.53
CA THR A 447 13.34 5.41 -13.42
C THR A 447 12.91 4.51 -14.55
N MET A 448 11.99 4.95 -15.40
CA MET A 448 11.45 4.14 -16.48
C MET A 448 12.43 4.10 -17.67
N SER A 449 12.52 2.94 -18.30
CA SER A 449 13.15 2.79 -19.60
C SER A 449 12.37 3.55 -20.68
N ASP A 450 13.03 3.84 -21.80
CA ASP A 450 12.38 4.50 -22.93
C ASP A 450 11.24 3.67 -23.51
N ASP A 451 11.34 2.34 -23.48
CA ASP A 451 10.28 1.45 -23.96
C ASP A 451 9.05 1.48 -23.03
N GLU A 452 9.27 1.51 -21.70
CA GLU A 452 8.18 1.67 -20.74
C GLU A 452 7.48 3.02 -20.91
N ILE A 453 8.24 4.09 -21.13
CA ILE A 453 7.66 5.43 -21.42
C ILE A 453 6.85 5.40 -22.72
N ARG A 454 7.38 4.81 -23.80
CA ARG A 454 6.66 4.66 -25.07
C ARG A 454 5.36 3.88 -24.89
N ALA A 455 5.40 2.78 -24.13
CA ALA A 455 4.20 1.98 -23.84
C ALA A 455 3.12 2.77 -23.10
N ILE A 456 3.50 3.59 -22.11
CA ILE A 456 2.55 4.47 -21.40
C ILE A 456 2.00 5.55 -22.34
N LEU A 457 2.87 6.21 -23.13
CA LEU A 457 2.47 7.26 -24.07
C LEU A 457 1.62 6.73 -25.24
N ALA A 458 1.71 5.45 -25.57
CA ALA A 458 0.84 4.78 -26.55
C ALA A 458 -0.56 4.46 -25.99
N GLY A 459 -0.76 4.53 -24.69
CA GLY A 459 -2.04 4.36 -24.01
C GLY A 459 -2.77 5.67 -23.76
N GLY A 460 -3.55 5.69 -22.67
CA GLY A 460 -4.14 6.90 -22.10
C GLY A 460 -3.35 7.36 -20.89
N VAL A 461 -2.87 8.60 -20.86
CA VAL A 461 -2.07 9.08 -19.73
C VAL A 461 -2.31 10.55 -19.40
N LEU A 462 -2.40 10.84 -18.11
CA LEU A 462 -2.29 12.19 -17.54
C LEU A 462 -0.86 12.36 -17.02
N VAL A 463 -0.18 13.40 -17.52
CA VAL A 463 1.20 13.74 -17.17
C VAL A 463 1.20 15.08 -16.44
N ASP A 464 1.90 15.19 -15.30
CA ASP A 464 2.06 16.45 -14.59
C ASP A 464 3.20 17.30 -15.15
N ALA A 465 3.26 18.59 -14.80
CA ALA A 465 4.23 19.53 -15.37
C ALA A 465 5.69 19.06 -15.22
N PRO A 466 6.16 18.62 -14.04
CA PRO A 466 7.55 18.14 -13.92
C PRO A 466 7.85 16.88 -14.74
N ALA A 467 6.86 15.97 -14.88
CA ALA A 467 7.02 14.80 -15.75
C ALA A 467 7.06 15.19 -17.22
N ALA A 468 6.22 16.12 -17.65
CA ALA A 468 6.21 16.60 -19.02
C ALA A 468 7.53 17.27 -19.41
N ASP A 469 8.13 18.07 -18.52
CA ASP A 469 9.45 18.65 -18.69
C ASP A 469 10.55 17.56 -18.80
N LEU A 470 10.52 16.58 -17.90
CA LEU A 470 11.46 15.45 -17.94
C LEU A 470 11.33 14.65 -19.24
N LEU A 471 10.12 14.34 -19.66
CA LEU A 471 9.86 13.60 -20.92
C LEU A 471 10.35 14.40 -22.13
N THR A 472 10.17 15.72 -22.13
CA THR A 472 10.69 16.60 -23.18
C THR A 472 12.22 16.52 -23.25
N ARG A 473 12.90 16.63 -22.11
CA ARG A 473 14.37 16.51 -22.04
C ARG A 473 14.89 15.12 -22.47
N ARG A 474 14.08 14.08 -22.29
CA ARG A 474 14.39 12.70 -22.74
C ARG A 474 14.01 12.43 -24.20
N GLY A 475 13.56 13.42 -24.96
CA GLY A 475 13.22 13.28 -26.38
C GLY A 475 11.79 12.81 -26.68
N PHE A 476 10.89 12.79 -25.67
CA PHE A 476 9.49 12.40 -25.85
C PHE A 476 8.53 13.58 -26.00
N GLY A 477 9.03 14.83 -26.09
CA GLY A 477 8.21 16.04 -26.15
C GLY A 477 7.21 16.04 -27.31
N SER A 478 7.57 15.52 -28.47
CA SER A 478 6.68 15.43 -29.64
C SER A 478 5.41 14.58 -29.42
N PHE A 479 5.39 13.72 -28.39
CA PHE A 479 4.24 12.88 -28.06
C PHE A 479 3.30 13.54 -27.05
N LEU A 480 3.67 14.70 -26.45
CA LEU A 480 2.89 15.39 -25.44
C LEU A 480 1.83 16.32 -26.02
N GLY A 481 1.99 16.71 -27.29
CA GLY A 481 1.13 17.68 -27.97
C GLY A 481 1.31 19.13 -27.50
N VAL A 482 2.31 19.39 -26.69
CA VAL A 482 2.67 20.72 -26.17
C VAL A 482 4.17 20.88 -26.01
N ASP A 483 4.68 22.10 -26.19
CA ASP A 483 5.99 22.46 -25.65
C ASP A 483 5.82 22.83 -24.17
N VAL A 484 6.78 22.41 -23.36
CA VAL A 484 6.75 22.56 -21.90
C VAL A 484 7.95 23.39 -21.44
N GLU A 485 7.70 24.47 -20.73
CA GLU A 485 8.73 25.28 -20.11
C GLU A 485 8.40 25.47 -18.63
N MET A 486 9.23 24.90 -17.74
CA MET A 486 9.03 25.09 -16.30
C MET A 486 9.18 26.57 -15.93
N ALA A 487 8.23 27.08 -15.14
CA ALA A 487 8.24 28.46 -14.70
C ALA A 487 9.49 28.77 -13.87
N LYS A 488 10.17 29.86 -14.21
CA LYS A 488 11.34 30.40 -13.48
C LYS A 488 10.95 31.46 -12.50
N GLU A 489 9.80 32.08 -12.73
CA GLU A 489 9.25 33.15 -11.94
C GLU A 489 7.79 32.87 -11.57
N ARG A 490 7.26 33.65 -10.63
CA ARG A 490 5.87 33.58 -10.25
C ARG A 490 4.96 33.95 -11.43
N LEU A 491 4.08 33.02 -11.81
CA LEU A 491 3.07 33.30 -12.81
C LEU A 491 1.94 34.17 -12.22
N PRO A 492 1.43 35.18 -12.96
CA PRO A 492 0.39 36.08 -12.48
C PRO A 492 -1.00 35.45 -12.54
N ILE A 493 -1.16 34.27 -11.96
CA ILE A 493 -2.38 33.48 -11.96
C ILE A 493 -3.31 33.96 -10.85
N ILE A 494 -4.56 34.18 -11.15
CA ILE A 494 -5.63 34.50 -10.20
C ILE A 494 -6.73 33.45 -10.22
N ASP A 495 -6.97 32.84 -11.39
CA ASP A 495 -8.17 32.08 -11.66
C ASP A 495 -7.87 30.97 -12.69
N GLU A 496 -8.77 30.04 -12.83
CA GLU A 496 -8.77 29.06 -13.90
C GLU A 496 -10.14 29.05 -14.60
N THR A 497 -10.11 29.06 -15.92
CA THR A 497 -11.31 28.98 -16.75
C THR A 497 -11.37 27.63 -17.46
N ILE A 498 -12.46 26.90 -17.25
CA ILE A 498 -12.73 25.66 -18.00
C ILE A 498 -13.31 26.03 -19.38
N LEU A 499 -12.71 25.49 -20.42
CA LEU A 499 -13.05 25.78 -21.81
C LEU A 499 -14.03 24.75 -22.39
N PRO A 500 -14.75 25.07 -23.51
CA PRO A 500 -15.73 24.17 -24.10
C PRO A 500 -15.24 22.79 -24.50
N ALA A 501 -13.95 22.64 -24.85
CA ALA A 501 -13.33 21.37 -25.24
C ALA A 501 -13.40 20.32 -24.11
N ALA A 502 -13.46 20.72 -22.85
CA ALA A 502 -13.62 19.83 -21.70
C ALA A 502 -14.99 19.12 -21.64
N GLY A 503 -15.97 19.57 -22.46
CA GLY A 503 -17.31 18.97 -22.50
C GLY A 503 -18.09 19.07 -21.19
N CYS A 504 -17.74 20.00 -20.30
CA CYS A 504 -18.39 20.18 -19.01
C CYS A 504 -19.73 20.91 -19.18
N VAL A 505 -20.77 20.44 -18.47
CA VAL A 505 -22.05 21.14 -18.33
C VAL A 505 -21.87 22.36 -17.43
N ARG A 506 -21.10 22.26 -16.39
CA ARG A 506 -20.76 23.33 -15.45
C ARG A 506 -19.66 24.24 -16.04
N LYS A 507 -20.08 25.22 -16.82
CA LYS A 507 -19.18 26.18 -17.47
C LYS A 507 -18.81 27.36 -16.55
N GLY A 508 -17.77 28.08 -16.93
CA GLY A 508 -17.39 29.37 -16.36
C GLY A 508 -16.14 29.36 -15.51
N ARG A 509 -15.81 30.53 -15.03
CA ARG A 509 -14.66 30.78 -14.18
C ARG A 509 -14.73 29.96 -12.91
N HIS A 510 -13.57 29.54 -12.51
CA HIS A 510 -13.39 28.82 -11.30
C HIS A 510 -12.38 29.56 -10.43
N VAL A 511 -12.86 30.26 -9.44
CA VAL A 511 -12.00 30.98 -8.49
C VAL A 511 -11.55 30.00 -7.41
N ASN A 512 -10.24 29.86 -7.26
CA ASN A 512 -9.65 29.17 -6.13
C ASN A 512 -8.52 29.99 -5.54
N ALA A 513 -8.88 30.93 -4.69
CA ALA A 513 -7.93 31.86 -4.07
C ALA A 513 -6.83 31.15 -3.25
N PHE A 514 -7.15 30.05 -2.58
CA PHE A 514 -6.16 29.32 -1.76
C PHE A 514 -5.10 28.63 -2.61
N TYR A 515 -5.49 27.98 -3.66
CA TYR A 515 -4.57 27.32 -4.57
C TYR A 515 -3.60 28.31 -5.21
N ILE A 516 -4.13 29.43 -5.68
CA ILE A 516 -3.37 30.45 -6.40
C ILE A 516 -2.51 31.31 -5.45
N LEU A 517 -2.98 31.62 -4.26
CA LEU A 517 -2.20 32.37 -3.26
C LEU A 517 -0.90 31.63 -2.88
N PHE A 518 -0.91 30.31 -2.87
CA PHE A 518 0.26 29.50 -2.58
C PHE A 518 1.10 29.14 -3.82
N ALA A 519 0.55 29.25 -5.00
CA ALA A 519 1.21 28.92 -6.27
C ALA A 519 2.41 29.80 -6.62
N GLY A 520 2.59 30.92 -5.93
CA GLY A 520 3.67 31.86 -6.18
C GLY A 520 4.59 32.09 -4.99
N THR A 521 4.56 31.24 -3.95
CA THR A 521 5.51 31.33 -2.86
C THR A 521 6.86 30.73 -3.27
N GLU A 522 7.93 31.23 -2.68
CA GLU A 522 9.29 30.71 -2.89
C GLU A 522 9.31 29.17 -2.67
N GLY A 523 9.93 28.43 -3.61
CA GLY A 523 9.95 26.97 -3.63
C GLY A 523 8.74 26.28 -4.29
N THR A 524 7.75 27.01 -4.80
CA THR A 524 6.62 26.44 -5.56
C THR A 524 6.65 26.78 -7.06
N VAL A 525 7.48 27.75 -7.46
CA VAL A 525 7.59 28.19 -8.86
C VAL A 525 7.96 27.02 -9.80
N SER A 526 8.87 26.16 -9.38
CA SER A 526 9.29 24.98 -10.15
C SER A 526 8.21 23.87 -10.31
N ARG A 527 7.01 24.08 -9.80
CA ARG A 527 5.89 23.15 -9.90
C ARG A 527 4.88 23.54 -10.97
N PHE A 528 5.09 24.67 -11.63
CA PHE A 528 4.28 25.17 -12.73
C PHE A 528 5.05 25.13 -14.04
N ALA A 529 4.35 24.87 -15.12
CA ALA A 529 4.87 25.02 -16.47
C ALA A 529 4.01 25.97 -17.29
N VAL A 530 4.65 26.68 -18.20
CA VAL A 530 4.02 27.36 -19.31
C VAL A 530 3.89 26.34 -20.46
N LEU A 531 2.67 26.10 -20.90
CA LEU A 531 2.36 25.16 -21.97
C LEU A 531 2.10 25.94 -23.27
N LYS A 532 2.70 25.49 -24.38
CA LYS A 532 2.44 26.00 -25.71
C LYS A 532 1.85 24.87 -26.57
N PRO A 533 0.52 24.82 -26.77
CA PRO A 533 -0.14 23.74 -27.50
C PRO A 533 0.33 23.70 -28.97
N HIS A 534 0.56 22.49 -29.48
CA HIS A 534 0.79 22.23 -30.88
C HIS A 534 -0.55 22.25 -31.65
N GLU A 535 -0.48 22.35 -32.97
CA GLU A 535 -1.68 22.25 -33.83
C GLU A 535 -2.45 20.94 -33.57
N GLY A 536 -3.75 21.04 -33.42
CA GLY A 536 -4.63 19.89 -33.09
C GLY A 536 -4.71 19.51 -31.62
N THR A 537 -3.98 20.19 -30.73
CA THR A 537 -4.09 19.99 -29.29
C THR A 537 -5.30 20.75 -28.73
N GLU A 538 -6.16 20.05 -28.00
CA GLU A 538 -7.30 20.65 -27.30
C GLU A 538 -6.84 21.30 -25.98
N VAL A 539 -7.21 22.56 -25.75
CA VAL A 539 -7.06 23.22 -24.43
C VAL A 539 -8.35 23.05 -23.66
N TRP A 540 -8.29 22.38 -22.52
CA TRP A 540 -9.47 22.06 -21.69
C TRP A 540 -9.72 23.08 -20.60
N SER A 541 -8.65 23.66 -20.06
CA SER A 541 -8.72 24.79 -19.15
C SER A 541 -7.48 25.66 -19.28
N GLU A 542 -7.61 26.91 -18.87
CA GLU A 542 -6.50 27.86 -18.85
C GLU A 542 -6.44 28.63 -17.54
N PHE A 543 -5.25 28.92 -17.07
CA PHE A 543 -5.03 29.86 -16.00
C PHE A 543 -5.14 31.30 -16.51
N THR A 544 -5.82 32.12 -15.73
CA THR A 544 -6.07 33.53 -16.06
C THR A 544 -5.54 34.44 -14.96
N GLY A 545 -5.05 35.59 -15.40
CA GLY A 545 -4.57 36.67 -14.54
C GLY A 545 -5.62 37.77 -14.32
N VAL A 546 -5.17 38.93 -13.83
CA VAL A 546 -6.00 40.10 -13.59
C VAL A 546 -6.76 40.48 -14.88
N GLY A 547 -8.05 40.74 -14.74
CA GLY A 547 -8.91 41.10 -15.88
C GLY A 547 -9.24 39.90 -16.80
N GLY A 548 -9.00 38.66 -16.35
CA GLY A 548 -9.32 37.47 -17.14
C GLY A 548 -8.35 37.22 -18.30
N LYS A 549 -7.18 37.82 -18.29
CA LYS A 549 -6.16 37.61 -19.34
C LYS A 549 -5.60 36.19 -19.25
N PRO A 550 -5.56 35.40 -20.34
CA PRO A 550 -4.92 34.11 -20.36
C PRO A 550 -3.43 34.20 -19.97
N VAL A 551 -2.98 33.28 -19.14
CA VAL A 551 -1.57 33.17 -18.69
C VAL A 551 -0.92 31.94 -19.33
N THR A 552 -1.53 30.77 -19.16
CA THR A 552 -1.08 29.51 -19.76
C THR A 552 -2.23 28.50 -19.74
N PRO A 553 -2.30 27.55 -20.68
CA PRO A 553 -3.16 26.38 -20.52
C PRO A 553 -2.90 25.68 -19.19
N SER A 554 -3.96 25.34 -18.47
CA SER A 554 -3.87 24.54 -17.24
C SER A 554 -3.90 23.05 -17.51
N LEU A 555 -4.78 22.65 -18.45
CA LEU A 555 -4.94 21.27 -18.88
C LEU A 555 -5.11 21.20 -20.40
N THR A 556 -4.33 20.33 -21.04
CA THR A 556 -4.41 20.07 -22.48
C THR A 556 -4.68 18.60 -22.75
N PHE A 557 -5.19 18.28 -23.95
CA PHE A 557 -5.39 16.92 -24.42
C PHE A 557 -4.96 16.81 -25.89
N ALA A 558 -4.19 15.76 -26.20
CA ALA A 558 -3.75 15.49 -27.57
C ALA A 558 -3.82 13.98 -27.87
N ARG A 559 -3.88 13.66 -29.17
CA ARG A 559 -3.58 12.33 -29.71
C ARG A 559 -2.20 12.36 -30.33
N ASN A 560 -1.35 11.40 -30.00
CA ASN A 560 0.03 11.37 -30.49
C ASN A 560 0.26 10.35 -31.61
N ALA A 561 1.42 10.40 -32.21
CA ALA A 561 1.82 9.51 -33.32
C ALA A 561 1.95 8.01 -32.92
N LEU A 562 1.98 7.70 -31.63
CA LEU A 562 1.93 6.32 -31.12
C LEU A 562 0.48 5.76 -31.04
N GLY A 563 -0.53 6.56 -31.43
CA GLY A 563 -1.94 6.22 -31.27
C GLY A 563 -2.48 6.50 -29.86
N GLY A 564 -1.63 6.98 -28.94
CA GLY A 564 -1.99 7.27 -27.56
C GLY A 564 -2.76 8.56 -27.37
N ARG A 565 -3.34 8.69 -26.19
CA ARG A 565 -4.12 9.86 -25.74
C ARG A 565 -3.40 10.46 -24.55
N VAL A 566 -2.87 11.64 -24.68
CA VAL A 566 -2.05 12.29 -23.66
C VAL A 566 -2.72 13.58 -23.19
N ALA A 567 -2.80 13.72 -21.88
CA ALA A 567 -3.15 14.98 -21.25
C ALA A 567 -1.97 15.51 -20.46
N VAL A 568 -1.74 16.81 -20.54
CA VAL A 568 -0.67 17.49 -19.78
C VAL A 568 -1.32 18.52 -18.86
N LEU A 569 -1.01 18.38 -17.55
CA LEU A 569 -1.39 19.33 -16.53
C LEU A 569 -0.21 20.28 -16.27
N SER A 570 -0.44 21.57 -16.31
CA SER A 570 0.61 22.60 -16.13
C SER A 570 1.10 22.75 -14.69
N VAL A 571 0.62 21.91 -13.76
CA VAL A 571 1.00 21.91 -12.36
C VAL A 571 1.48 20.53 -11.90
N SER A 572 2.27 20.49 -10.83
CA SER A 572 2.66 19.23 -10.19
C SER A 572 1.50 18.64 -9.40
N LEU A 573 1.24 17.34 -9.59
CA LEU A 573 0.27 16.58 -8.80
C LEU A 573 0.75 16.26 -7.37
N LEU A 574 2.04 16.44 -7.10
CA LEU A 574 2.62 16.22 -5.77
C LEU A 574 2.41 17.41 -4.81
N ASP A 575 1.82 18.50 -5.26
CA ASP A 575 1.58 19.63 -4.37
C ASP A 575 0.38 19.39 -3.45
N ASN A 576 0.66 19.19 -2.16
CA ASN A 576 -0.36 19.05 -1.11
C ASN A 576 -1.28 20.28 -0.99
N ARG A 577 -0.94 21.39 -1.61
CA ARG A 577 -1.69 22.64 -1.61
C ARG A 577 -2.67 22.73 -2.77
N SER A 578 -2.82 21.65 -3.52
CA SER A 578 -3.76 21.55 -4.64
C SER A 578 -5.24 21.47 -4.23
N SER A 579 -5.60 22.01 -3.04
CA SER A 579 -6.99 22.09 -2.56
C SER A 579 -7.95 22.72 -3.59
N GLY A 580 -7.44 23.54 -4.46
CA GLY A 580 -8.17 24.09 -5.60
C GLY A 580 -8.65 23.10 -6.63
N LEU A 581 -8.08 21.92 -6.67
CA LEU A 581 -8.60 20.83 -7.52
C LEU A 581 -9.95 20.30 -7.02
N TYR A 582 -10.29 20.47 -5.74
CA TYR A 582 -11.43 19.80 -5.12
C TYR A 582 -12.71 20.63 -5.14
N ASN A 583 -13.38 20.64 -6.28
CA ASN A 583 -14.70 21.20 -6.46
C ASN A 583 -15.47 20.49 -7.58
N LEU A 584 -16.77 20.72 -7.69
CA LEU A 584 -17.63 20.00 -8.64
C LEU A 584 -17.26 20.22 -10.10
N ARG A 585 -16.76 21.41 -10.47
CA ARG A 585 -16.34 21.68 -11.87
C ARG A 585 -15.08 20.92 -12.23
N LYS A 586 -14.11 20.88 -11.31
CA LYS A 586 -12.89 20.08 -11.50
C LYS A 586 -13.18 18.58 -11.51
N GLN A 587 -14.07 18.12 -10.64
CA GLN A 587 -14.53 16.74 -10.67
C GLN A 587 -15.08 16.37 -12.03
N GLU A 588 -15.98 17.20 -12.58
CA GLU A 588 -16.57 16.97 -13.89
C GLU A 588 -15.51 16.97 -15.01
N MET A 589 -14.62 17.95 -15.00
CA MET A 589 -13.56 18.08 -16.00
C MET A 589 -12.59 16.87 -15.97
N LEU A 590 -12.09 16.51 -14.79
CA LEU A 590 -11.16 15.37 -14.65
C LEU A 590 -11.84 14.04 -14.94
N ARG A 591 -13.10 13.85 -14.55
CA ARG A 591 -13.89 12.70 -14.94
C ARG A 591 -13.98 12.59 -16.46
N ASN A 592 -14.38 13.66 -17.14
CA ASN A 592 -14.47 13.70 -18.60
C ASN A 592 -13.11 13.42 -19.24
N LEU A 593 -12.02 13.93 -18.65
CA LEU A 593 -10.66 13.63 -19.08
C LEU A 593 -10.36 12.14 -19.02
N PHE A 594 -10.54 11.50 -17.86
CA PHE A 594 -10.24 10.08 -17.70
C PHE A 594 -11.12 9.20 -18.60
N LEU A 595 -12.38 9.59 -18.85
CA LEU A 595 -13.24 8.94 -19.86
C LEU A 595 -12.69 9.11 -21.27
N LYS A 596 -12.13 10.26 -21.61
CA LYS A 596 -11.54 10.53 -22.93
C LYS A 596 -10.19 9.85 -23.12
N LEU A 597 -9.42 9.67 -22.05
CA LEU A 597 -8.14 8.98 -22.07
C LEU A 597 -8.28 7.46 -22.28
N THR A 598 -9.43 6.86 -21.95
CA THR A 598 -9.67 5.43 -22.16
C THR A 598 -10.79 5.18 -23.16
N PRO A 599 -10.54 4.41 -24.25
CA PRO A 599 -11.56 4.10 -25.26
C PRO A 599 -12.79 3.39 -24.70
N ASP A 600 -12.57 2.45 -23.78
CA ASP A 600 -13.62 1.61 -23.20
C ASP A 600 -14.34 2.28 -22.02
N GLY A 601 -13.91 3.49 -21.64
CA GLY A 601 -14.42 4.22 -20.49
C GLY A 601 -13.97 3.64 -19.15
N LEU A 602 -14.32 4.33 -18.05
CA LEU A 602 -14.15 3.80 -16.70
C LEU A 602 -15.29 2.80 -16.40
N PRO A 603 -15.03 1.73 -15.62
CA PRO A 603 -16.07 0.73 -15.34
C PRO A 603 -17.24 1.30 -14.54
N VAL A 604 -16.98 2.15 -13.59
CA VAL A 604 -17.93 2.86 -12.73
C VAL A 604 -17.32 4.18 -12.28
N TYR A 605 -18.14 5.19 -12.01
CA TYR A 605 -17.71 6.46 -11.43
C TYR A 605 -18.88 7.21 -10.78
N ALA A 606 -18.58 8.04 -9.78
CA ALA A 606 -19.59 8.87 -9.13
C ALA A 606 -19.88 10.15 -9.94
N LEU A 607 -21.14 10.55 -9.93
CA LEU A 607 -21.61 11.78 -10.57
C LEU A 607 -21.88 12.85 -9.50
N GLU A 608 -21.31 14.04 -9.70
CA GLU A 608 -21.66 15.30 -9.03
C GLU A 608 -21.68 15.29 -7.48
N VAL A 609 -21.13 14.24 -6.86
CA VAL A 609 -21.08 14.08 -5.41
C VAL A 609 -19.62 13.92 -4.99
N PRO A 610 -19.05 14.85 -4.20
CA PRO A 610 -17.68 14.72 -3.73
C PRO A 610 -17.57 13.69 -2.60
N GLY A 611 -16.41 13.03 -2.51
CA GLY A 611 -16.06 12.17 -1.40
C GLY A 611 -16.74 10.81 -1.39
N ILE A 612 -17.21 10.32 -2.52
CA ILE A 612 -17.60 8.90 -2.68
C ILE A 612 -16.39 8.09 -3.13
N TRP A 613 -15.81 7.38 -2.21
CA TRP A 613 -14.68 6.51 -2.51
C TRP A 613 -15.15 5.23 -3.16
N LEU A 614 -14.66 4.98 -4.37
CA LEU A 614 -14.96 3.80 -5.15
C LEU A 614 -13.73 2.92 -5.30
N LEU A 615 -13.88 1.64 -4.99
CA LEU A 615 -13.00 0.56 -5.42
C LEU A 615 -13.83 -0.42 -6.25
N ALA A 616 -13.33 -0.81 -7.40
CA ALA A 616 -14.02 -1.72 -8.30
C ALA A 616 -13.10 -2.88 -8.68
N SER A 617 -13.56 -4.12 -8.50
CA SER A 617 -12.83 -5.33 -8.86
C SER A 617 -13.62 -6.14 -9.87
N ALA A 618 -13.05 -6.35 -11.05
CA ALA A 618 -13.67 -7.13 -12.11
C ALA A 618 -13.16 -8.58 -12.09
N SER A 619 -14.06 -9.54 -12.33
CA SER A 619 -13.73 -10.94 -12.51
C SER A 619 -12.77 -11.15 -13.70
N SER A 620 -12.00 -12.21 -13.67
CA SER A 620 -11.02 -12.54 -14.73
C SER A 620 -11.67 -12.72 -16.11
N ASP A 621 -12.91 -13.20 -16.16
CA ASP A 621 -13.72 -13.34 -17.38
C ASP A 621 -14.46 -12.06 -17.80
N GLY A 622 -14.39 -11.01 -16.99
CA GLY A 622 -15.04 -9.71 -17.22
C GLY A 622 -16.56 -9.71 -17.11
N ARG A 623 -17.17 -10.74 -16.55
CA ARG A 623 -18.64 -10.89 -16.46
C ARG A 623 -19.25 -10.33 -15.19
N GLU A 624 -18.47 -10.34 -14.11
CA GLU A 624 -18.89 -9.86 -12.80
C GLU A 624 -17.98 -8.74 -12.31
N MET A 625 -18.52 -7.80 -11.58
CA MET A 625 -17.77 -6.72 -10.95
C MET A 625 -18.31 -6.46 -9.55
N LEU A 626 -17.43 -6.40 -8.56
CA LEU A 626 -17.73 -5.97 -7.21
C LEU A 626 -17.26 -4.52 -7.04
N VAL A 627 -18.15 -3.66 -6.58
CA VAL A 627 -17.87 -2.24 -6.30
C VAL A 627 -18.08 -1.97 -4.82
N MET A 628 -17.06 -1.47 -4.15
CA MET A 628 -17.21 -0.82 -2.86
C MET A 628 -17.46 0.66 -3.08
N ALA A 629 -18.55 1.19 -2.53
CA ALA A 629 -18.82 2.61 -2.46
C ALA A 629 -18.85 3.03 -0.99
N ASN A 630 -18.00 4.00 -0.62
CA ASN A 630 -17.91 4.48 0.75
C ASN A 630 -18.04 6.01 0.78
N ASN A 631 -18.95 6.50 1.59
CA ASN A 631 -19.16 7.93 1.78
C ASN A 631 -18.14 8.49 2.78
N LEU A 632 -17.17 9.24 2.29
CA LEU A 632 -16.14 9.91 3.08
C LEU A 632 -16.46 11.38 3.39
N SER A 633 -17.66 11.86 3.05
CA SER A 633 -18.11 13.19 3.44
C SER A 633 -18.53 13.22 4.92
N GLY A 634 -18.62 14.42 5.48
CA GLY A 634 -19.14 14.61 6.84
C GLY A 634 -20.66 14.41 6.96
N ASP A 635 -21.37 14.26 5.83
CA ASP A 635 -22.83 14.20 5.77
C ASP A 635 -23.31 12.80 5.39
N VAL A 636 -24.47 12.42 5.86
CA VAL A 636 -25.23 11.30 5.31
C VAL A 636 -25.72 11.67 3.90
N ARG A 637 -25.61 10.75 2.93
CA ARG A 637 -25.91 11.02 1.52
C ARG A 637 -27.09 10.16 1.03
N ASN A 638 -28.05 10.82 0.41
CA ASN A 638 -29.19 10.19 -0.30
C ASN A 638 -29.28 10.62 -1.78
N ASP A 639 -28.27 11.35 -2.22
CA ASP A 639 -28.17 11.98 -3.55
C ASP A 639 -27.06 11.35 -4.41
N VAL A 640 -26.52 10.21 -4.01
CA VAL A 640 -25.43 9.57 -4.75
C VAL A 640 -25.94 8.97 -6.05
N GLU A 641 -25.33 9.39 -7.15
CA GLU A 641 -25.52 8.80 -8.47
C GLU A 641 -24.21 8.20 -8.95
N LEU A 642 -24.30 7.00 -9.49
CA LEU A 642 -23.21 6.31 -10.18
C LEU A 642 -23.50 6.26 -11.68
N ALA A 643 -22.44 6.31 -12.48
CA ALA A 643 -22.51 6.01 -13.89
C ALA A 643 -21.60 4.81 -14.20
N PHE A 644 -21.98 4.06 -15.22
CA PHE A 644 -21.30 2.83 -15.60
C PHE A 644 -20.76 2.93 -17.03
N GLY A 645 -19.56 2.40 -17.24
CA GLY A 645 -18.96 2.26 -18.56
C GLY A 645 -19.82 1.41 -19.50
N THR A 646 -19.59 1.54 -20.81
CA THR A 646 -20.43 0.89 -21.84
C THR A 646 -20.61 -0.60 -21.59
N ALA A 647 -19.56 -1.30 -21.17
CA ALA A 647 -19.61 -2.73 -20.88
C ALA A 647 -20.51 -3.10 -19.68
N TRP A 648 -20.83 -2.16 -18.81
CA TRP A 648 -21.59 -2.38 -17.58
C TRP A 648 -22.96 -1.67 -17.60
N ARG A 649 -23.35 -1.09 -18.72
CA ARG A 649 -24.70 -0.55 -18.88
C ARG A 649 -25.68 -1.71 -19.02
N ASP A 650 -26.81 -1.60 -18.34
CA ASP A 650 -27.84 -2.65 -18.29
C ASP A 650 -27.42 -3.95 -17.62
N ALA A 651 -26.33 -3.97 -16.85
CA ALA A 651 -25.94 -5.10 -16.01
C ALA A 651 -26.94 -5.26 -14.84
N ARG A 652 -27.20 -6.49 -14.42
CA ARG A 652 -27.92 -6.74 -13.15
C ARG A 652 -27.08 -6.21 -12.00
N ILE A 653 -27.71 -5.54 -11.04
CA ILE A 653 -27.06 -4.99 -9.86
C ILE A 653 -27.75 -5.48 -8.59
N ALA A 654 -26.93 -5.90 -7.63
CA ALA A 654 -27.36 -6.30 -6.30
C ALA A 654 -26.49 -5.63 -5.24
N ARG A 655 -27.01 -5.43 -4.03
CA ARG A 655 -26.29 -5.01 -2.84
C ARG A 655 -25.98 -6.22 -1.96
N LEU A 656 -24.84 -6.26 -1.29
CA LEU A 656 -24.59 -7.23 -0.23
C LEU A 656 -25.34 -6.81 1.04
N GLY A 657 -26.28 -7.66 1.47
CA GLY A 657 -26.99 -7.51 2.74
C GLY A 657 -26.07 -7.65 3.96
N LYS A 658 -26.58 -7.35 5.16
CA LYS A 658 -25.82 -7.45 6.40
C LYS A 658 -25.28 -8.86 6.67
N ASP A 659 -25.99 -9.86 6.22
CA ASP A 659 -25.64 -11.29 6.28
C ASP A 659 -24.75 -11.77 5.11
N GLY A 660 -24.33 -10.89 4.23
CA GLY A 660 -23.58 -11.20 3.02
C GLY A 660 -24.42 -11.71 1.85
N SER A 661 -25.74 -11.83 1.99
CA SER A 661 -26.64 -12.25 0.92
C SER A 661 -26.78 -11.18 -0.17
N LYS A 662 -27.18 -11.58 -1.37
CA LYS A 662 -27.41 -10.66 -2.50
C LYS A 662 -28.84 -10.12 -2.47
N ILE A 663 -29.01 -8.81 -2.34
CA ILE A 663 -30.28 -8.10 -2.42
C ILE A 663 -30.37 -7.43 -3.79
N ALA A 664 -31.26 -7.90 -4.65
CA ALA A 664 -31.41 -7.36 -6.01
C ALA A 664 -31.89 -5.89 -5.97
N LEU A 665 -31.27 -5.04 -6.79
CA LEU A 665 -31.60 -3.62 -6.94
C LEU A 665 -32.07 -3.28 -8.36
N GLY A 666 -32.14 -4.25 -9.26
CA GLY A 666 -32.56 -4.05 -10.66
C GLY A 666 -31.40 -4.08 -11.64
N ARG A 667 -31.35 -3.11 -12.54
CA ARG A 667 -30.32 -2.97 -13.57
C ARG A 667 -29.63 -1.63 -13.50
N THR A 668 -28.40 -1.58 -13.95
CA THR A 668 -27.64 -0.34 -14.10
C THR A 668 -28.21 0.50 -15.25
N ALA A 669 -28.05 1.80 -15.14
CA ALA A 669 -28.43 2.79 -16.16
C ALA A 669 -27.25 3.75 -16.41
N PRO A 670 -27.26 4.53 -17.48
CA PRO A 670 -26.23 5.57 -17.71
C PRO A 670 -26.06 6.54 -16.54
N ARG A 671 -27.14 6.81 -15.82
CA ARG A 671 -27.18 7.48 -14.51
C ARG A 671 -28.04 6.60 -13.60
N TRP A 672 -27.44 6.06 -12.57
CA TRP A 672 -28.11 5.17 -11.62
C TRP A 672 -28.05 5.77 -10.22
N LYS A 673 -29.20 6.17 -9.72
CA LYS A 673 -29.31 6.69 -8.37
C LYS A 673 -29.23 5.54 -7.37
N VAL A 674 -28.34 5.65 -6.38
CA VAL A 674 -28.25 4.70 -5.27
C VAL A 674 -29.58 4.71 -4.51
N PRO A 675 -30.32 3.58 -4.41
CA PRO A 675 -31.68 3.56 -3.87
C PRO A 675 -31.73 3.46 -2.34
N PHE A 676 -30.65 3.80 -1.65
CA PHE A 676 -30.56 3.78 -0.18
C PHE A 676 -29.64 4.91 0.31
N GLU A 677 -29.78 5.24 1.58
CA GLU A 677 -28.94 6.21 2.26
C GLU A 677 -27.55 5.64 2.49
N MET A 678 -26.52 6.44 2.21
CA MET A 678 -25.12 6.12 2.49
C MET A 678 -24.64 6.86 3.73
N GLY A 679 -24.51 6.12 4.84
CA GLY A 679 -23.94 6.64 6.08
C GLY A 679 -22.46 6.99 5.93
N GLN A 680 -21.97 7.89 6.79
CA GLN A 680 -20.57 8.28 6.82
C GLN A 680 -19.69 7.08 7.16
N MET A 681 -18.65 6.83 6.32
CA MET A 681 -17.66 5.78 6.48
C MET A 681 -18.23 4.35 6.59
N LEU A 682 -19.48 4.15 6.20
CA LEU A 682 -20.10 2.83 6.14
C LEU A 682 -19.95 2.28 4.71
N PRO A 683 -19.09 1.27 4.49
CA PRO A 683 -18.88 0.73 3.15
C PRO A 683 -20.12 -0.03 2.67
N GLU A 684 -20.52 0.25 1.44
CA GLU A 684 -21.55 -0.47 0.71
C GLU A 684 -20.92 -1.26 -0.42
N PHE A 685 -21.41 -2.49 -0.64
CA PHE A 685 -20.88 -3.39 -1.66
C PHE A 685 -21.97 -3.68 -2.69
N LEU A 686 -21.68 -3.39 -3.95
CA LEU A 686 -22.56 -3.61 -5.08
C LEU A 686 -21.94 -4.68 -5.99
N LEU A 687 -22.70 -5.71 -6.30
CA LEU A 687 -22.32 -6.75 -7.26
C LEU A 687 -23.05 -6.52 -8.58
N LEU A 688 -22.30 -6.45 -9.66
CA LEU A 688 -22.79 -6.33 -11.01
C LEU A 688 -22.55 -7.61 -11.80
N GLU A 689 -23.55 -8.03 -12.57
CA GLU A 689 -23.48 -9.20 -13.45
C GLU A 689 -23.94 -8.83 -14.84
N ARG A 690 -23.08 -9.05 -15.83
CA ARG A 690 -23.43 -8.87 -17.26
C ARG A 690 -24.19 -10.08 -17.76
N GLU A 691 -25.21 -9.85 -18.58
CA GLU A 691 -25.82 -10.94 -19.32
C GLU A 691 -24.84 -11.48 -20.36
N THR A 692 -24.83 -12.79 -20.52
CA THR A 692 -24.14 -13.42 -21.65
C THR A 692 -24.94 -13.11 -22.91
N ASP A 693 -24.32 -12.48 -23.90
CA ASP A 693 -24.86 -12.54 -25.26
C ASP A 693 -25.01 -14.03 -25.59
N GLN A 694 -26.27 -14.47 -25.77
CA GLN A 694 -26.59 -15.84 -26.22
C GLN A 694 -26.20 -15.99 -27.68
#